data_313511d77622536f3b14b175b1a9fb36
#
_entry.id   313511d77622536f3b14b175b1a9fb36
#
_cell.length_a   1.000
_cell.length_b   1.000
_cell.length_c   1.000
_cell.angle_alpha   90.00
_cell.angle_beta   90.00
_cell.angle_gamma   90.00
#
_symmetry.space_group_name_H-M   'P 1'
#
loop_
_entity.id
_entity.type
_entity.pdbx_description
1 polymer ?
#
loop_
_entity_poly.entity_id
_entity_poly.type
_entity_poly.pdbx_seq_one_letter_code
_entity_poly.pdbx_strand_id
1 'polypeptide(L)'
;MSGTFGNPEVVQEEVDILLIGGGMACCGAGFEIMRWADAAKKATGVDLKIKLVDKAAMDRSGAVAQGLSAINTYIGSEQDPADYARMVSNDLMGITRDDLAYDLGRHVDESVHLFEEWGLPIWKTDEAGERHDGSKGLPALKDGGKPVRSGKWQIMINGESYKWIVAEAAKKALGSDRIQERIFIVKLVNDKNDPSRIAGAVGFSVREHKVVVYKAKAILLAAGGCVNLFRPRSVGEGQGRAWYPVWNAGSTYTMAAEAGAELTMMENRFVPARFKDGYGPVGAWFLLFKSQAINAEGEVYMVRNKEMLNDYPPYGQAAVPASCLRNHLMLKEMKEGRGPIYMDTVTALAKLRETLSPREVKHLEAEAWEDFLDMCIGQCGIWVGENVEPEKKNSELMPTEPYLLGSHSGCCGIWVSGPTDVGAPTDEAQSNVPAHLPKGWNWGYRSMTTVKGLFTAGDGVGASGHKFSSGSHAEGRMAAKSMVKYAIDNKDYKPELDASVEQLVEEIYKPVRNFLQHKDYTTAIDVNPNYITPKMLQFRLQKIMDEYVAGVATYYTTNNHMLAVAEEKLEMLKEDAEKMRAKDLHELLRAWENYHRILTAEAHMKHIQFREESRYPGFYYRMDKNFVDEQNWKCFVNSVYDKTTKKWTVFKRAHVDLVDKAKLFKQGGGH
;
A
#
# COMPACT_ATOMS: atom_id res chain seq x y z
N MET A 1 31.22 -21.46 -7.18
CA MET A 1 32.07 -20.88 -6.08
C MET A 1 31.18 -19.96 -5.30
N SER A 2 31.15 -20.05 -3.97
CA SER A 2 30.41 -19.11 -3.14
C SER A 2 30.95 -17.70 -3.35
N GLY A 3 30.07 -16.71 -3.55
CA GLY A 3 30.48 -15.33 -3.72
C GLY A 3 31.15 -14.74 -2.47
N THR A 4 31.89 -13.67 -2.64
CA THR A 4 32.51 -12.90 -1.55
C THR A 4 32.00 -11.46 -1.59
N PHE A 5 32.21 -10.73 -0.50
CA PHE A 5 31.90 -9.30 -0.45
C PHE A 5 32.72 -8.55 -1.54
N GLY A 6 32.03 -7.88 -2.42
CA GLY A 6 32.64 -7.23 -3.59
C GLY A 6 32.75 -8.12 -4.86
N ASN A 7 32.56 -9.44 -4.75
CA ASN A 7 32.55 -10.33 -5.89
C ASN A 7 31.43 -11.40 -5.71
N PRO A 8 30.18 -11.05 -5.97
CA PRO A 8 29.06 -11.96 -5.72
C PRO A 8 29.05 -13.14 -6.68
N GLU A 9 28.50 -14.26 -6.19
CA GLU A 9 28.05 -15.31 -7.10
C GLU A 9 26.93 -14.77 -7.99
N VAL A 10 26.93 -15.13 -9.27
CA VAL A 10 25.88 -14.72 -10.20
C VAL A 10 25.08 -15.96 -10.62
N VAL A 11 23.79 -15.93 -10.33
CA VAL A 11 22.85 -16.99 -10.71
C VAL A 11 21.89 -16.43 -11.76
N GLN A 12 21.70 -17.18 -12.84
CA GLN A 12 20.73 -16.84 -13.87
C GLN A 12 19.64 -17.91 -13.89
N GLU A 13 18.39 -17.48 -13.87
CA GLU A 13 17.22 -18.35 -13.93
C GLU A 13 16.28 -17.88 -15.05
N GLU A 14 15.63 -18.83 -15.70
CA GLU A 14 14.63 -18.58 -16.71
C GLU A 14 13.31 -19.22 -16.29
N VAL A 15 12.27 -18.38 -16.23
CA VAL A 15 10.90 -18.76 -15.84
C VAL A 15 9.89 -18.18 -16.83
N ASP A 16 8.70 -18.72 -16.88
CA ASP A 16 7.61 -18.12 -17.65
C ASP A 16 6.93 -17.00 -16.86
N ILE A 17 6.72 -17.22 -15.56
CA ILE A 17 6.06 -16.28 -14.67
C ILE A 17 6.87 -16.08 -13.39
N LEU A 18 7.17 -14.83 -13.06
CA LEU A 18 7.83 -14.42 -11.84
C LEU A 18 6.88 -13.60 -10.95
N LEU A 19 6.70 -14.02 -9.70
CA LEU A 19 5.94 -13.27 -8.68
C LEU A 19 6.93 -12.57 -7.75
N ILE A 20 6.89 -11.24 -7.68
CA ILE A 20 7.80 -10.44 -6.85
C ILE A 20 7.06 -9.87 -5.64
N GLY A 21 7.40 -10.38 -4.46
CA GLY A 21 6.83 -10.06 -3.16
C GLY A 21 6.27 -11.29 -2.46
N GLY A 22 6.15 -11.21 -1.12
CA GLY A 22 5.57 -12.27 -0.28
C GLY A 22 4.36 -11.81 0.52
N GLY A 23 3.82 -10.61 0.24
CA GLY A 23 2.63 -10.05 0.90
C GLY A 23 1.32 -10.68 0.43
N MET A 24 0.19 -10.12 0.87
CA MET A 24 -1.14 -10.69 0.59
C MET A 24 -1.43 -10.85 -0.90
N ALA A 25 -1.04 -9.89 -1.73
CA ALA A 25 -1.26 -9.97 -3.18
C ALA A 25 -0.52 -11.16 -3.81
N CYS A 26 0.75 -11.36 -3.48
CA CYS A 26 1.50 -12.51 -3.97
C CYS A 26 1.07 -13.84 -3.31
N CYS A 27 0.56 -13.83 -2.07
CA CYS A 27 -0.07 -15.02 -1.49
C CYS A 27 -1.32 -15.42 -2.30
N GLY A 28 -2.18 -14.47 -2.64
CA GLY A 28 -3.34 -14.72 -3.49
C GLY A 28 -2.95 -15.22 -4.88
N ALA A 29 -1.97 -14.58 -5.50
CA ALA A 29 -1.46 -15.00 -6.79
C ALA A 29 -0.84 -16.40 -6.72
N GLY A 30 0.02 -16.67 -5.74
CA GLY A 30 0.68 -17.97 -5.58
C GLY A 30 -0.28 -19.11 -5.31
N PHE A 31 -1.35 -18.85 -4.56
CA PHE A 31 -2.40 -19.84 -4.35
C PHE A 31 -3.15 -20.17 -5.64
N GLU A 32 -3.57 -19.15 -6.38
CA GLU A 32 -4.46 -19.33 -7.54
C GLU A 32 -3.73 -19.75 -8.81
N ILE A 33 -2.45 -19.35 -8.97
CA ILE A 33 -1.73 -19.48 -10.24
C ILE A 33 -1.52 -20.94 -10.68
N MET A 34 -1.28 -21.83 -9.72
CA MET A 34 -1.06 -23.26 -10.03
C MET A 34 -2.32 -23.91 -10.60
N ARG A 35 -3.49 -23.55 -10.06
CA ARG A 35 -4.78 -24.01 -10.59
C ARG A 35 -4.97 -23.64 -12.07
N TRP A 36 -4.65 -22.39 -12.41
CA TRP A 36 -4.76 -21.92 -13.81
C TRP A 36 -3.67 -22.49 -14.71
N ALA A 37 -2.44 -22.66 -14.21
CA ALA A 37 -1.35 -23.29 -14.94
C ALA A 37 -1.65 -24.75 -15.24
N ASP A 38 -2.20 -25.50 -14.29
CA ASP A 38 -2.61 -26.89 -14.49
C ASP A 38 -3.77 -27.02 -15.51
N ALA A 39 -4.74 -26.11 -15.44
CA ALA A 39 -5.82 -26.07 -16.42
C ALA A 39 -5.30 -25.73 -17.82
N ALA A 40 -4.39 -24.77 -17.93
CA ALA A 40 -3.76 -24.40 -19.19
C ALA A 40 -2.90 -25.55 -19.75
N LYS A 41 -2.13 -26.25 -18.90
CA LYS A 41 -1.34 -27.42 -19.29
C LYS A 41 -2.23 -28.53 -19.86
N LYS A 42 -3.37 -28.83 -19.24
CA LYS A 42 -4.35 -29.79 -19.73
C LYS A 42 -4.94 -29.38 -21.08
N ALA A 43 -5.21 -28.09 -21.28
CA ALA A 43 -5.83 -27.57 -22.51
C ALA A 43 -4.85 -27.39 -23.68
N THR A 44 -3.60 -27.03 -23.40
CA THR A 44 -2.62 -26.59 -24.43
C THR A 44 -1.35 -27.43 -24.50
N GLY A 45 -1.10 -28.30 -23.51
CA GLY A 45 0.15 -29.04 -23.37
C GLY A 45 1.35 -28.23 -22.87
N VAL A 46 1.19 -26.92 -22.62
CA VAL A 46 2.27 -26.04 -22.17
C VAL A 46 2.42 -26.10 -20.64
N ASP A 47 3.61 -26.46 -20.18
CA ASP A 47 3.96 -26.53 -18.75
C ASP A 47 4.74 -25.27 -18.35
N LEU A 48 4.09 -24.38 -17.60
CA LEU A 48 4.65 -23.08 -17.22
C LEU A 48 5.58 -23.18 -16.02
N LYS A 49 6.78 -22.63 -16.16
CA LYS A 49 7.74 -22.45 -15.04
C LYS A 49 7.37 -21.21 -14.26
N ILE A 50 7.04 -21.38 -12.98
CA ILE A 50 6.57 -20.32 -12.10
C ILE A 50 7.49 -20.22 -10.89
N LYS A 51 7.83 -18.99 -10.49
CA LYS A 51 8.63 -18.75 -9.28
C LYS A 51 8.11 -17.54 -8.53
N LEU A 52 8.12 -17.60 -7.20
CA LEU A 52 7.87 -16.50 -6.29
C LEU A 52 9.18 -16.11 -5.60
N VAL A 53 9.45 -14.81 -5.54
CA VAL A 53 10.66 -14.26 -4.92
C VAL A 53 10.27 -13.19 -3.91
N ASP A 54 10.78 -13.31 -2.68
CA ASP A 54 10.51 -12.34 -1.62
C ASP A 54 11.80 -11.85 -0.92
N LYS A 55 11.81 -10.57 -0.58
CA LYS A 55 12.89 -9.93 0.18
C LYS A 55 13.02 -10.49 1.61
N ALA A 56 11.91 -10.89 2.20
CA ALA A 56 11.80 -11.40 3.57
C ALA A 56 11.48 -12.92 3.56
N ALA A 57 10.92 -13.42 4.64
CA ALA A 57 10.24 -14.70 4.69
C ALA A 57 8.75 -14.49 4.41
N MET A 58 8.18 -15.33 3.58
CA MET A 58 6.80 -15.19 3.12
C MET A 58 5.78 -15.18 4.27
N ASP A 59 6.04 -15.92 5.34
CA ASP A 59 5.19 -15.97 6.54
C ASP A 59 5.10 -14.62 7.27
N ARG A 60 6.15 -13.81 7.15
CA ARG A 60 6.33 -12.55 7.87
C ARG A 60 6.51 -11.36 6.93
N SER A 61 6.19 -11.52 5.66
CA SER A 61 6.29 -10.46 4.65
C SER A 61 4.99 -9.67 4.54
N GLY A 62 5.13 -8.36 4.32
CA GLY A 62 4.03 -7.44 4.08
C GLY A 62 3.34 -6.91 5.34
N ALA A 63 2.36 -6.02 5.13
CA ALA A 63 1.69 -5.29 6.18
C ALA A 63 0.90 -6.18 7.15
N VAL A 64 0.26 -7.23 6.64
CA VAL A 64 -0.57 -8.13 7.44
C VAL A 64 0.23 -8.90 8.49
N ALA A 65 1.53 -9.08 8.26
CA ALA A 65 2.43 -9.72 9.24
C ALA A 65 2.64 -8.88 10.52
N GLN A 66 2.13 -7.66 10.56
CA GLN A 66 2.12 -6.81 11.77
C GLN A 66 0.86 -7.00 12.64
N GLY A 67 0.00 -7.98 12.33
CA GLY A 67 -1.18 -8.29 13.14
C GLY A 67 -2.39 -7.43 12.81
N LEU A 68 -2.73 -7.24 11.54
CA LEU A 68 -3.94 -6.53 11.17
C LEU A 68 -5.18 -7.32 11.57
N SER A 69 -6.08 -6.69 12.30
CA SER A 69 -7.27 -7.29 12.91
C SER A 69 -8.59 -6.98 12.19
N ALA A 70 -8.54 -6.20 11.12
CA ALA A 70 -9.72 -5.87 10.31
C ALA A 70 -9.48 -6.17 8.84
N ILE A 71 -10.50 -6.74 8.19
CA ILE A 71 -10.51 -6.94 6.74
C ILE A 71 -11.71 -6.25 6.11
N ASN A 72 -11.52 -5.69 4.93
CA ASN A 72 -12.63 -5.29 4.09
C ASN A 72 -13.19 -6.51 3.39
N THR A 73 -14.50 -6.56 3.33
CA THR A 73 -15.20 -7.61 2.65
C THR A 73 -16.55 -7.10 2.15
N TYR A 74 -17.01 -7.75 1.13
CA TYR A 74 -18.33 -7.60 0.58
C TYR A 74 -19.06 -8.93 0.77
N ILE A 75 -19.67 -9.11 1.94
CA ILE A 75 -20.26 -10.38 2.34
C ILE A 75 -21.77 -10.31 2.27
N GLY A 76 -22.37 -11.31 1.65
CA GLY A 76 -23.79 -11.57 1.61
C GLY A 76 -24.45 -11.24 0.27
N SER A 77 -25.45 -12.02 -0.08
CA SER A 77 -26.18 -11.98 -1.36
C SER A 77 -26.98 -10.69 -1.61
N GLU A 78 -27.21 -9.89 -0.59
CA GLU A 78 -27.96 -8.62 -0.68
C GLU A 78 -27.06 -7.39 -1.00
N GLN A 79 -25.77 -7.61 -1.19
CA GLN A 79 -24.82 -6.55 -1.43
C GLN A 79 -24.68 -6.27 -2.94
N ASP A 80 -24.63 -4.98 -3.32
CA ASP A 80 -24.39 -4.57 -4.68
C ASP A 80 -22.94 -4.09 -4.86
N PRO A 81 -22.12 -4.67 -5.76
CA PRO A 81 -20.77 -4.18 -6.04
C PRO A 81 -20.69 -2.70 -6.38
N ALA A 82 -21.75 -2.11 -6.94
CA ALA A 82 -21.84 -0.68 -7.17
C ALA A 82 -21.82 0.13 -5.85
N ASP A 83 -22.35 -0.40 -4.75
CA ASP A 83 -22.27 0.24 -3.43
C ASP A 83 -20.83 0.26 -2.91
N TYR A 84 -20.06 -0.79 -3.20
CA TYR A 84 -18.65 -0.82 -2.86
C TYR A 84 -17.87 0.25 -3.65
N ALA A 85 -18.11 0.37 -4.95
CA ALA A 85 -17.52 1.42 -5.78
C ALA A 85 -17.90 2.83 -5.29
N ARG A 86 -19.16 3.04 -4.89
CA ARG A 86 -19.62 4.32 -4.29
C ARG A 86 -18.90 4.64 -2.97
N MET A 87 -18.72 3.65 -2.10
CA MET A 87 -17.99 3.83 -0.84
C MET A 87 -16.53 4.24 -1.10
N VAL A 88 -15.82 3.50 -1.97
CA VAL A 88 -14.43 3.82 -2.33
C VAL A 88 -14.32 5.21 -2.93
N SER A 89 -15.22 5.56 -3.82
CA SER A 89 -15.28 6.89 -4.44
C SER A 89 -15.52 7.99 -3.42
N ASN A 90 -16.44 7.79 -2.47
CA ASN A 90 -16.72 8.76 -1.41
C ASN A 90 -15.45 9.05 -0.57
N ASP A 91 -14.73 8.02 -0.16
CA ASP A 91 -13.51 8.16 0.63
C ASP A 91 -12.34 8.80 -0.14
N LEU A 92 -12.37 8.74 -1.47
CA LEU A 92 -11.33 9.28 -2.34
C LEU A 92 -11.78 10.51 -3.13
N MET A 93 -12.74 11.26 -2.61
CA MET A 93 -13.22 12.54 -3.17
C MET A 93 -13.74 12.44 -4.62
N GLY A 94 -14.31 11.31 -4.98
CA GLY A 94 -14.97 11.10 -6.26
C GLY A 94 -14.07 10.73 -7.43
N ILE A 95 -12.76 10.59 -7.24
CA ILE A 95 -11.82 10.23 -8.32
C ILE A 95 -11.27 8.82 -8.10
N THR A 96 -11.95 7.84 -8.67
CA THR A 96 -11.56 6.43 -8.61
C THR A 96 -11.83 5.72 -9.92
N ARG A 97 -11.13 4.63 -10.16
CA ARG A 97 -11.43 3.65 -11.19
C ARG A 97 -12.60 2.79 -10.70
N ASP A 98 -13.81 3.21 -11.06
CA ASP A 98 -15.04 2.52 -10.66
C ASP A 98 -15.11 1.09 -11.17
N ASP A 99 -14.53 0.82 -12.34
CA ASP A 99 -14.41 -0.52 -12.91
C ASP A 99 -13.58 -1.44 -12.03
N LEU A 100 -12.45 -0.97 -11.50
CA LEU A 100 -11.59 -1.74 -10.59
C LEU A 100 -12.26 -1.96 -9.23
N ALA A 101 -12.88 -0.92 -8.67
CA ALA A 101 -13.59 -1.02 -7.40
C ALA A 101 -14.81 -1.95 -7.49
N TYR A 102 -15.59 -1.84 -8.56
CA TYR A 102 -16.73 -2.72 -8.82
C TYR A 102 -16.29 -4.18 -8.96
N ASP A 103 -15.23 -4.41 -9.73
CA ASP A 103 -14.70 -5.75 -9.95
C ASP A 103 -14.13 -6.36 -8.65
N LEU A 104 -13.47 -5.56 -7.83
CA LEU A 104 -13.04 -6.01 -6.51
C LEU A 104 -14.24 -6.38 -5.63
N GLY A 105 -15.30 -5.58 -5.63
CA GLY A 105 -16.54 -5.87 -4.91
C GLY A 105 -17.16 -7.21 -5.30
N ARG A 106 -17.01 -7.64 -6.55
CA ARG A 106 -17.50 -8.95 -7.04
C ARG A 106 -16.68 -10.15 -6.54
N HIS A 107 -15.41 -9.95 -6.18
CA HIS A 107 -14.45 -11.05 -5.98
C HIS A 107 -13.81 -11.10 -4.59
N VAL A 108 -13.92 -10.05 -3.78
CA VAL A 108 -13.25 -10.01 -2.47
C VAL A 108 -13.82 -11.04 -1.50
N ASP A 109 -15.09 -11.33 -1.59
CA ASP A 109 -15.78 -12.29 -0.74
C ASP A 109 -15.22 -13.71 -0.89
N GLU A 110 -14.92 -14.12 -2.12
CA GLU A 110 -14.27 -15.41 -2.39
C GLU A 110 -12.95 -15.59 -1.63
N SER A 111 -12.16 -14.52 -1.51
CA SER A 111 -10.92 -14.57 -0.73
C SER A 111 -11.17 -14.74 0.75
N VAL A 112 -12.22 -14.11 1.28
CA VAL A 112 -12.59 -14.23 2.70
C VAL A 112 -13.07 -15.64 3.01
N HIS A 113 -13.86 -16.27 2.14
CA HIS A 113 -14.24 -17.67 2.27
C HIS A 113 -13.06 -18.63 2.23
N LEU A 114 -12.08 -18.38 1.38
CA LEU A 114 -10.83 -19.17 1.38
C LEU A 114 -10.06 -19.05 2.69
N PHE A 115 -10.00 -17.86 3.30
CA PHE A 115 -9.34 -17.69 4.60
C PHE A 115 -10.01 -18.54 5.68
N GLU A 116 -11.32 -18.62 5.66
CA GLU A 116 -12.09 -19.47 6.55
C GLU A 116 -11.81 -20.97 6.31
N GLU A 117 -11.82 -21.41 5.05
CA GLU A 117 -11.49 -22.78 4.67
C GLU A 117 -10.09 -23.18 5.15
N TRP A 118 -9.14 -22.24 5.19
CA TRP A 118 -7.79 -22.48 5.67
C TRP A 118 -7.65 -22.41 7.20
N GLY A 119 -8.77 -22.16 7.91
CA GLY A 119 -8.83 -22.18 9.35
C GLY A 119 -8.72 -20.83 10.04
N LEU A 120 -8.85 -19.72 9.30
CA LEU A 120 -9.00 -18.41 9.93
C LEU A 120 -10.43 -18.30 10.49
N PRO A 121 -10.63 -18.16 11.81
CA PRO A 121 -11.96 -18.08 12.40
C PRO A 121 -12.59 -16.72 12.08
N ILE A 122 -13.48 -16.68 11.10
CA ILE A 122 -14.18 -15.47 10.65
C ILE A 122 -15.61 -15.41 11.18
N TRP A 123 -16.26 -16.58 11.25
CA TRP A 123 -17.68 -16.68 11.55
C TRP A 123 -17.94 -17.21 12.96
N LYS A 124 -19.01 -16.70 13.55
CA LYS A 124 -19.57 -17.28 14.75
C LYS A 124 -20.39 -18.52 14.39
N THR A 125 -20.15 -19.60 15.11
CA THR A 125 -21.04 -20.73 15.14
C THR A 125 -21.97 -20.61 16.36
N ASP A 126 -23.24 -20.99 16.22
CA ASP A 126 -24.15 -21.14 17.36
C ASP A 126 -23.85 -22.41 18.17
N GLU A 127 -24.64 -22.68 19.22
CA GLU A 127 -24.48 -23.86 20.06
C GLU A 127 -24.68 -25.18 19.30
N ALA A 128 -25.37 -25.15 18.15
CA ALA A 128 -25.57 -26.30 17.28
C ALA A 128 -24.44 -26.47 16.26
N GLY A 129 -23.45 -25.56 16.23
CA GLY A 129 -22.38 -25.53 15.24
C GLY A 129 -22.77 -24.94 13.88
N GLU A 130 -23.98 -24.38 13.79
CA GLU A 130 -24.45 -23.72 12.57
C GLU A 130 -23.78 -22.36 12.41
N ARG A 131 -23.36 -22.08 11.17
CA ARG A 131 -22.65 -20.86 10.80
C ARG A 131 -23.60 -19.67 10.63
N HIS A 132 -23.29 -18.55 11.24
CA HIS A 132 -23.95 -17.28 10.93
C HIS A 132 -23.30 -16.61 9.71
N ASP A 133 -23.95 -16.73 8.58
CA ASP A 133 -23.56 -16.09 7.32
C ASP A 133 -23.91 -14.63 7.31
N GLY A 134 -23.59 -13.70 7.57
CA GLY A 134 -23.97 -12.28 7.53
C GLY A 134 -25.31 -11.92 6.88
N SER A 135 -26.07 -12.88 6.30
CA SER A 135 -27.38 -12.65 5.68
C SER A 135 -28.48 -12.36 6.71
N LYS A 136 -28.30 -12.81 7.94
CA LYS A 136 -29.23 -12.61 9.06
C LYS A 136 -28.67 -11.75 10.20
N GLY A 137 -27.51 -11.15 10.03
CA GLY A 137 -26.85 -10.37 11.06
C GLY A 137 -25.40 -10.05 10.75
N LEU A 138 -24.74 -9.51 11.73
CA LEU A 138 -23.34 -9.10 11.62
C LEU A 138 -22.41 -10.32 11.64
N PRO A 139 -21.33 -10.33 10.87
CA PRO A 139 -20.30 -11.34 10.98
C PRO A 139 -19.78 -11.43 12.41
N ALA A 140 -19.49 -12.65 12.85
CA ALA A 140 -19.10 -12.91 14.21
C ALA A 140 -17.58 -12.80 14.40
N LEU A 141 -17.20 -12.41 15.59
CA LEU A 141 -15.84 -12.56 16.05
C LEU A 141 -15.50 -14.03 16.31
N LYS A 142 -14.25 -14.33 16.17
CA LYS A 142 -13.61 -15.65 16.22
C LYS A 142 -13.99 -16.49 17.44
N ASP A 143 -14.15 -15.93 18.62
CA ASP A 143 -14.27 -16.70 19.88
C ASP A 143 -15.70 -16.82 20.40
N GLY A 144 -16.68 -16.79 19.52
CA GLY A 144 -18.07 -16.86 19.95
C GLY A 144 -18.58 -15.60 20.66
N GLY A 145 -17.82 -14.52 20.64
CA GLY A 145 -18.25 -13.19 21.06
C GLY A 145 -19.41 -12.67 20.21
N LYS A 146 -20.01 -11.55 20.64
CA LYS A 146 -20.97 -10.85 19.79
C LYS A 146 -20.26 -10.30 18.55
N PRO A 147 -20.90 -10.33 17.37
CA PRO A 147 -20.31 -9.78 16.18
C PRO A 147 -20.04 -8.29 16.39
N VAL A 148 -18.81 -7.87 16.10
CA VAL A 148 -18.43 -6.47 16.04
C VAL A 148 -18.19 -6.13 14.59
N ARG A 149 -18.88 -5.12 14.13
CA ARG A 149 -18.78 -4.64 12.79
C ARG A 149 -18.61 -3.14 12.77
N SER A 150 -17.59 -2.69 12.10
CA SER A 150 -17.29 -1.28 11.93
C SER A 150 -18.15 -0.60 10.86
N GLY A 151 -18.78 -1.38 10.04
CA GLY A 151 -19.60 -0.91 8.94
C GLY A 151 -20.02 -2.08 8.05
N LYS A 152 -20.68 -1.75 6.93
CA LYS A 152 -21.19 -2.74 5.99
C LYS A 152 -20.08 -3.59 5.34
N TRP A 153 -18.86 -3.07 5.28
CA TRP A 153 -17.76 -3.58 4.48
C TRP A 153 -16.54 -4.05 5.27
N GLN A 154 -16.61 -4.05 6.57
CA GLN A 154 -15.50 -4.46 7.44
C GLN A 154 -15.93 -5.48 8.47
N ILE A 155 -15.06 -6.43 8.74
CA ILE A 155 -15.18 -7.38 9.84
C ILE A 155 -13.88 -7.43 10.63
N MET A 156 -13.99 -7.70 11.93
CA MET A 156 -12.84 -7.94 12.79
C MET A 156 -12.44 -9.41 12.73
N ILE A 157 -11.15 -9.68 12.74
CA ILE A 157 -10.55 -11.02 12.68
C ILE A 157 -9.40 -11.13 13.67
N ASN A 158 -8.90 -12.33 13.88
CA ASN A 158 -7.67 -12.54 14.62
C ASN A 158 -6.44 -12.21 13.73
N GLY A 159 -5.76 -11.12 14.04
CA GLY A 159 -4.61 -10.63 13.28
C GLY A 159 -3.35 -11.49 13.46
N GLU A 160 -3.18 -12.16 14.60
CA GLU A 160 -1.97 -12.92 14.94
C GLU A 160 -1.69 -14.05 13.95
N SER A 161 -2.70 -14.87 13.69
CA SER A 161 -2.57 -16.05 12.81
C SER A 161 -2.81 -15.76 11.34
N TYR A 162 -3.40 -14.64 11.01
CA TYR A 162 -3.90 -14.32 9.68
C TYR A 162 -2.84 -14.46 8.57
N LYS A 163 -1.73 -13.74 8.70
CA LYS A 163 -0.68 -13.79 7.66
C LYS A 163 -0.08 -15.17 7.51
N TRP A 164 0.13 -15.86 8.61
CA TRP A 164 0.69 -17.20 8.60
C TRP A 164 -0.22 -18.19 7.88
N ILE A 165 -1.52 -18.21 8.19
CA ILE A 165 -2.52 -19.08 7.54
C ILE A 165 -2.54 -18.86 6.02
N VAL A 166 -2.61 -17.60 5.58
CA VAL A 166 -2.65 -17.27 4.15
C VAL A 166 -1.34 -17.62 3.44
N ALA A 167 -0.20 -17.41 4.09
CA ALA A 167 1.10 -17.77 3.54
C ALA A 167 1.26 -19.30 3.39
N GLU A 168 0.83 -20.07 4.37
CA GLU A 168 0.89 -21.54 4.32
C GLU A 168 0.02 -22.11 3.19
N ALA A 169 -1.16 -21.56 2.95
CA ALA A 169 -1.99 -21.96 1.81
C ALA A 169 -1.29 -21.71 0.47
N ALA A 170 -0.68 -20.54 0.31
CA ALA A 170 0.07 -20.20 -0.90
C ALA A 170 1.32 -21.10 -1.08
N LYS A 171 2.07 -21.36 0.01
CA LYS A 171 3.23 -22.26 -0.01
C LYS A 171 2.86 -23.70 -0.39
N LYS A 172 1.75 -24.21 0.15
CA LYS A 172 1.24 -25.53 -0.21
C LYS A 172 0.85 -25.61 -1.68
N ALA A 173 0.23 -24.58 -2.22
CA ALA A 173 -0.16 -24.53 -3.63
C ALA A 173 1.03 -24.44 -4.58
N LEU A 174 2.02 -23.60 -4.28
CA LEU A 174 3.21 -23.41 -5.12
C LEU A 174 4.20 -24.56 -5.05
N GLY A 175 4.43 -25.11 -3.84
CA GLY A 175 5.56 -25.99 -3.54
C GLY A 175 6.85 -25.21 -3.24
N SER A 176 7.68 -25.76 -2.33
CA SER A 176 8.87 -25.08 -1.82
C SER A 176 9.95 -24.81 -2.88
N ASP A 177 10.02 -25.62 -3.91
CA ASP A 177 10.95 -25.51 -5.04
C ASP A 177 10.71 -24.25 -5.90
N ARG A 178 9.52 -23.69 -5.85
CA ARG A 178 9.12 -22.46 -6.56
C ARG A 178 9.22 -21.21 -5.73
N ILE A 179 9.67 -21.28 -4.49
CA ILE A 179 9.74 -20.14 -3.58
C ILE A 179 11.19 -19.83 -3.25
N GLN A 180 11.61 -18.59 -3.52
CA GLN A 180 12.92 -18.06 -3.11
C GLN A 180 12.71 -16.90 -2.16
N GLU A 181 13.04 -17.11 -0.91
CA GLU A 181 13.02 -16.10 0.12
C GLU A 181 14.40 -15.41 0.25
N ARG A 182 14.42 -14.22 0.87
CA ARG A 182 15.64 -13.47 1.14
C ARG A 182 16.35 -12.94 -0.11
N ILE A 183 15.62 -12.80 -1.21
CA ILE A 183 16.10 -12.15 -2.43
C ILE A 183 15.37 -10.83 -2.61
N PHE A 184 16.10 -9.74 -2.59
CA PHE A 184 15.57 -8.41 -2.86
C PHE A 184 15.68 -8.08 -4.34
N ILE A 185 14.56 -8.15 -5.06
CA ILE A 185 14.49 -7.67 -6.44
C ILE A 185 14.52 -6.14 -6.41
N VAL A 186 15.44 -5.56 -7.14
CA VAL A 186 15.70 -4.12 -7.12
C VAL A 186 15.51 -3.44 -8.47
N LYS A 187 15.48 -4.21 -9.55
CA LYS A 187 15.33 -3.67 -10.89
C LYS A 187 14.56 -4.63 -11.80
N LEU A 188 13.68 -4.07 -12.62
CA LEU A 188 13.09 -4.74 -13.77
C LEU A 188 13.92 -4.45 -15.01
N VAL A 189 13.93 -5.39 -15.95
CA VAL A 189 14.70 -5.30 -17.19
C VAL A 189 13.75 -5.46 -18.37
N ASN A 190 13.77 -4.49 -19.28
CA ASN A 190 12.95 -4.52 -20.48
C ASN A 190 13.55 -5.44 -21.54
N ASP A 191 12.75 -5.78 -22.55
CA ASP A 191 13.21 -6.55 -23.68
C ASP A 191 14.05 -5.69 -24.63
N LYS A 192 15.17 -6.24 -25.07
CA LYS A 192 16.11 -5.57 -25.96
C LYS A 192 15.48 -5.20 -27.31
N ASN A 193 14.56 -6.02 -27.79
CA ASN A 193 13.93 -5.87 -29.11
C ASN A 193 12.58 -5.14 -29.03
N ASP A 194 11.95 -5.11 -27.85
CA ASP A 194 10.70 -4.39 -27.58
C ASP A 194 10.78 -3.68 -26.23
N PRO A 195 11.28 -2.43 -26.14
CA PRO A 195 11.42 -1.69 -24.90
C PRO A 195 10.10 -1.46 -24.14
N SER A 196 8.95 -1.67 -24.79
CA SER A 196 7.62 -1.60 -24.15
C SER A 196 7.20 -2.90 -23.47
N ARG A 197 8.09 -3.91 -23.43
CA ARG A 197 7.83 -5.24 -22.89
C ARG A 197 8.83 -5.59 -21.79
N ILE A 198 8.36 -6.32 -20.78
CA ILE A 198 9.24 -6.86 -19.75
C ILE A 198 9.97 -8.10 -20.26
N ALA A 199 11.24 -8.26 -19.87
CA ALA A 199 12.03 -9.44 -20.16
C ALA A 199 12.60 -10.10 -18.91
N GLY A 200 12.72 -9.39 -17.81
CA GLY A 200 13.27 -9.98 -16.60
C GLY A 200 13.33 -9.03 -15.41
N ALA A 201 14.01 -9.51 -14.39
CA ALA A 201 14.25 -8.78 -13.15
C ALA A 201 15.60 -9.20 -12.56
N VAL A 202 16.18 -8.33 -11.75
CA VAL A 202 17.43 -8.62 -11.07
C VAL A 202 17.36 -8.21 -9.60
N GLY A 203 17.99 -9.00 -8.76
CA GLY A 203 18.07 -8.75 -7.33
C GLY A 203 19.29 -9.39 -6.70
N PHE A 204 19.40 -9.24 -5.40
CA PHE A 204 20.51 -9.82 -4.64
C PHE A 204 20.00 -10.50 -3.36
N SER A 205 20.75 -11.48 -2.88
CA SER A 205 20.45 -12.09 -1.59
C SER A 205 20.78 -11.14 -0.44
N VAL A 206 19.86 -11.02 0.50
CA VAL A 206 20.09 -10.22 1.72
C VAL A 206 20.86 -11.02 2.80
N ARG A 207 21.24 -12.26 2.50
CA ARG A 207 21.96 -13.19 3.40
C ARG A 207 23.29 -13.66 2.85
N GLU A 208 23.43 -13.72 1.54
CA GLU A 208 24.58 -14.29 0.84
C GLU A 208 25.11 -13.31 -0.19
N HIS A 209 26.39 -13.39 -0.52
CA HIS A 209 26.99 -12.58 -1.59
C HIS A 209 26.60 -13.18 -2.96
N LYS A 210 25.36 -12.92 -3.37
CA LYS A 210 24.75 -13.51 -4.55
C LYS A 210 23.85 -12.49 -5.26
N VAL A 211 23.99 -12.40 -6.57
CA VAL A 211 23.07 -11.70 -7.47
C VAL A 211 22.28 -12.73 -8.25
N VAL A 212 20.99 -12.52 -8.39
CA VAL A 212 20.11 -13.40 -9.17
C VAL A 212 19.47 -12.59 -10.29
N VAL A 213 19.63 -13.07 -11.51
CA VAL A 213 19.05 -12.49 -12.72
C VAL A 213 17.99 -13.45 -13.26
N TYR A 214 16.76 -12.97 -13.36
CA TYR A 214 15.64 -13.73 -13.89
C TYR A 214 15.30 -13.24 -15.28
N LYS A 215 15.14 -14.17 -16.23
CA LYS A 215 14.38 -13.93 -17.45
C LYS A 215 12.97 -14.42 -17.26
N ALA A 216 11.98 -13.62 -17.64
CA ALA A 216 10.57 -13.95 -17.45
C ALA A 216 9.69 -13.36 -18.55
N LYS A 217 8.65 -14.13 -18.97
CA LYS A 217 7.65 -13.66 -19.94
C LYS A 217 6.62 -12.73 -19.30
N ALA A 218 6.25 -13.03 -18.06
CA ALA A 218 5.32 -12.24 -17.26
C ALA A 218 5.84 -12.05 -15.84
N ILE A 219 5.66 -10.86 -15.28
CA ILE A 219 6.08 -10.51 -13.92
C ILE A 219 4.91 -9.90 -13.18
N LEU A 220 4.59 -10.42 -11.98
CA LEU A 220 3.76 -9.73 -11.00
C LEU A 220 4.65 -8.93 -10.06
N LEU A 221 4.50 -7.62 -10.07
CA LEU A 221 5.20 -6.72 -9.17
C LEU A 221 4.27 -6.29 -8.04
N ALA A 222 4.41 -6.87 -6.86
CA ALA A 222 3.56 -6.61 -5.70
C ALA A 222 4.39 -6.54 -4.40
N ALA A 223 5.36 -5.62 -4.38
CA ALA A 223 6.29 -5.40 -3.28
C ALA A 223 5.79 -4.38 -2.23
N GLY A 224 4.49 -4.12 -2.17
CA GLY A 224 3.87 -3.19 -1.24
C GLY A 224 4.02 -1.71 -1.63
N GLY A 225 3.61 -0.81 -0.73
CA GLY A 225 3.66 0.64 -0.92
C GLY A 225 4.97 1.29 -0.46
N CYS A 226 4.88 2.55 0.01
CA CYS A 226 6.05 3.30 0.48
C CYS A 226 5.80 3.94 1.83
N VAL A 227 6.67 3.64 2.79
CA VAL A 227 6.77 4.27 4.10
C VAL A 227 8.18 4.80 4.33
N ASN A 228 8.37 5.56 5.39
CA ASN A 228 9.64 6.22 5.70
C ASN A 228 10.10 7.24 4.64
N LEU A 229 9.15 7.76 3.88
CA LEU A 229 9.38 8.85 2.94
C LEU A 229 9.41 10.20 3.66
N PHE A 230 8.57 10.35 4.66
CA PHE A 230 8.50 11.51 5.56
C PHE A 230 9.17 11.20 6.90
N ARG A 231 9.49 12.24 7.65
CA ARG A 231 10.10 12.09 8.97
C ARG A 231 9.13 11.38 9.93
N PRO A 232 9.52 10.24 10.52
CA PRO A 232 8.69 9.56 11.49
C PRO A 232 8.37 10.40 12.70
N ARG A 233 7.15 10.31 13.21
CA ARG A 233 6.71 10.99 14.45
C ARG A 233 7.07 10.19 15.69
N SER A 234 7.78 9.09 15.57
CA SER A 234 8.26 8.25 16.67
C SER A 234 9.76 8.34 16.83
N VAL A 235 10.26 7.89 17.97
CA VAL A 235 11.69 7.84 18.26
C VAL A 235 12.40 6.86 17.32
N GLY A 236 13.61 7.22 16.91
CA GLY A 236 14.43 6.42 16.00
C GLY A 236 13.95 6.48 14.55
N GLU A 237 14.05 5.37 13.86
CA GLU A 237 13.67 5.25 12.44
C GLU A 237 12.21 4.84 12.23
N GLY A 238 11.36 4.93 13.24
CA GLY A 238 9.98 4.49 13.22
C GLY A 238 9.80 2.97 13.34
N GLN A 239 10.89 2.22 13.47
CA GLN A 239 10.85 0.77 13.62
C GLN A 239 10.08 0.35 14.87
N GLY A 240 9.11 -0.55 14.70
CA GLY A 240 8.26 -1.01 15.80
C GLY A 240 7.22 0.01 16.28
N ARG A 241 7.11 1.18 15.62
CA ARG A 241 6.13 2.22 15.94
C ARG A 241 5.45 2.82 14.72
N ALA A 242 5.87 2.48 13.51
CA ALA A 242 5.15 2.84 12.30
C ALA A 242 3.94 1.92 12.13
N TRP A 243 2.83 2.48 11.72
CA TRP A 243 1.59 1.74 11.48
C TRP A 243 1.69 0.74 10.30
N TYR A 244 2.71 0.88 9.49
CA TYR A 244 2.94 0.06 8.29
C TYR A 244 4.42 -0.37 8.22
N PRO A 245 4.77 -1.49 7.56
CA PRO A 245 6.16 -1.96 7.54
C PRO A 245 7.12 -0.91 6.99
N VAL A 246 8.06 -0.49 7.80
CA VAL A 246 9.08 0.50 7.43
C VAL A 246 9.99 0.05 6.27
N TRP A 247 9.95 -1.23 5.96
CA TRP A 247 10.70 -1.86 4.86
C TRP A 247 10.02 -1.73 3.50
N ASN A 248 8.79 -1.25 3.44
CA ASN A 248 8.09 -0.90 2.21
C ASN A 248 8.68 0.42 1.69
N ALA A 249 9.48 0.32 0.66
CA ALA A 249 10.36 1.40 0.20
C ALA A 249 9.91 2.06 -1.12
N GLY A 250 8.68 1.78 -1.58
CA GLY A 250 8.22 2.26 -2.88
C GLY A 250 8.79 1.47 -4.06
N SER A 251 9.34 0.29 -3.79
CA SER A 251 9.95 -0.56 -4.82
C SER A 251 8.98 -0.88 -5.96
N THR A 252 7.70 -1.09 -5.65
CA THR A 252 6.65 -1.31 -6.65
C THR A 252 6.55 -0.14 -7.63
N TYR A 253 6.48 1.08 -7.11
CA TYR A 253 6.29 2.28 -7.95
C TYR A 253 7.54 2.63 -8.74
N THR A 254 8.70 2.59 -8.09
CA THR A 254 9.99 2.92 -8.74
C THR A 254 10.33 1.92 -9.83
N MET A 255 10.30 0.62 -9.55
CA MET A 255 10.64 -0.38 -10.57
C MET A 255 9.68 -0.35 -11.76
N ALA A 256 8.38 -0.12 -11.52
CA ALA A 256 7.41 0.03 -12.59
C ALA A 256 7.69 1.29 -13.44
N ALA A 257 7.96 2.42 -12.80
CA ALA A 257 8.29 3.68 -13.50
C ALA A 257 9.55 3.55 -14.35
N GLU A 258 10.62 2.96 -13.81
CA GLU A 258 11.87 2.73 -14.55
C GLU A 258 11.70 1.76 -15.72
N ALA A 259 10.76 0.81 -15.62
CA ALA A 259 10.38 -0.05 -16.73
C ALA A 259 9.49 0.66 -17.77
N GLY A 260 9.09 1.91 -17.54
CA GLY A 260 8.25 2.72 -18.43
C GLY A 260 6.74 2.57 -18.18
N ALA A 261 6.33 1.95 -17.09
CA ALA A 261 4.92 1.87 -16.73
C ALA A 261 4.37 3.22 -16.27
N GLU A 262 3.12 3.47 -16.61
CA GLU A 262 2.39 4.66 -16.20
C GLU A 262 1.99 4.57 -14.73
N LEU A 263 2.35 5.58 -13.95
CA LEU A 263 1.87 5.76 -12.58
C LEU A 263 0.61 6.63 -12.56
N THR A 264 -0.20 6.47 -11.53
CA THR A 264 -1.45 7.22 -11.35
C THR A 264 -1.65 7.66 -9.92
N MET A 265 -2.26 8.83 -9.73
CA MET A 265 -2.67 9.36 -8.44
C MET A 265 -1.56 9.38 -7.37
N MET A 266 -0.31 9.58 -7.80
CA MET A 266 0.84 9.59 -6.87
C MET A 266 0.81 10.77 -5.89
N GLU A 267 -0.01 11.80 -6.12
CA GLU A 267 -0.30 12.87 -5.16
C GLU A 267 -1.12 12.41 -3.97
N ASN A 268 -1.86 11.30 -4.11
CA ASN A 268 -2.67 10.74 -3.03
C ASN A 268 -1.80 9.98 -2.03
N ARG A 269 -2.12 10.11 -0.76
CA ARG A 269 -1.39 9.47 0.32
C ARG A 269 -2.31 9.13 1.48
N PHE A 270 -1.95 8.16 2.28
CA PHE A 270 -2.65 7.76 3.47
C PHE A 270 -2.02 8.39 4.71
N VAL A 271 -2.84 9.01 5.55
CA VAL A 271 -2.42 9.61 6.82
C VAL A 271 -3.11 8.88 7.97
N PRO A 272 -2.46 7.90 8.60
CA PRO A 272 -3.03 7.18 9.74
C PRO A 272 -3.00 8.01 11.02
N ALA A 273 -3.83 7.60 11.99
CA ALA A 273 -3.73 8.02 13.38
C ALA A 273 -3.12 6.89 14.21
N ARG A 274 -2.45 7.26 15.30
CA ARG A 274 -1.89 6.34 16.27
C ARG A 274 -2.06 6.87 17.69
N PHE A 275 -1.83 6.04 18.68
CA PHE A 275 -1.64 6.50 20.05
C PHE A 275 -0.32 7.25 20.17
N LYS A 276 -0.29 8.33 20.97
CA LYS A 276 0.92 9.08 21.23
C LYS A 276 2.01 8.20 21.82
N ASP A 277 3.23 8.44 21.38
CA ASP A 277 4.44 7.71 21.77
C ASP A 277 4.35 6.19 21.56
N GLY A 278 3.35 5.78 20.83
CA GLY A 278 2.98 4.40 20.60
C GLY A 278 2.81 4.03 19.15
N TYR A 279 2.21 2.86 19.02
CA TYR A 279 1.93 2.22 17.75
C TYR A 279 0.45 2.47 17.35
N GLY A 280 0.15 2.44 16.08
CA GLY A 280 -1.23 2.28 15.58
C GLY A 280 -1.41 0.85 15.15
N PRO A 281 -2.57 0.42 14.67
CA PRO A 281 -3.75 1.20 14.41
C PRO A 281 -4.60 1.43 15.66
N VAL A 282 -5.39 2.48 15.62
CA VAL A 282 -6.37 2.81 16.67
C VAL A 282 -7.75 2.24 16.35
N GLY A 283 -7.88 1.56 15.22
CA GLY A 283 -9.15 1.13 14.63
C GLY A 283 -9.99 0.27 15.56
N ALA A 284 -9.42 -0.76 16.20
CA ALA A 284 -10.13 -1.64 17.11
C ALA A 284 -10.85 -0.88 18.23
N TRP A 285 -10.19 0.10 18.84
CA TRP A 285 -10.77 0.88 19.92
C TRP A 285 -11.89 1.82 19.44
N PHE A 286 -11.76 2.39 18.23
CA PHE A 286 -12.88 3.12 17.63
C PHE A 286 -14.08 2.22 17.34
N LEU A 287 -13.83 1.03 16.85
CA LEU A 287 -14.87 0.11 16.39
C LEU A 287 -15.51 -0.66 17.53
N LEU A 288 -14.71 -1.29 18.39
CA LEU A 288 -15.19 -2.14 19.49
C LEU A 288 -15.89 -1.28 20.55
N PHE A 289 -15.32 -0.15 20.92
CA PHE A 289 -15.87 0.73 21.94
C PHE A 289 -16.85 1.75 21.39
N LYS A 290 -17.00 1.88 20.07
CA LYS A 290 -17.76 2.95 19.43
C LYS A 290 -17.32 4.34 19.92
N SER A 291 -16.03 4.48 20.20
CA SER A 291 -15.44 5.71 20.72
C SER A 291 -15.34 6.79 19.64
N GLN A 292 -15.23 8.04 20.08
CA GLN A 292 -15.04 9.19 19.21
C GLN A 292 -13.71 9.88 19.53
N ALA A 293 -13.15 10.60 18.57
CA ALA A 293 -12.02 11.46 18.83
C ALA A 293 -12.50 12.84 19.28
N ILE A 294 -11.95 13.31 20.41
CA ILE A 294 -12.27 14.60 21.01
C ILE A 294 -11.02 15.48 21.13
N ASN A 295 -11.22 16.79 21.08
CA ASN A 295 -10.16 17.77 21.36
C ASN A 295 -9.94 17.95 22.89
N ALA A 296 -9.00 18.81 23.29
CA ALA A 296 -8.71 19.07 24.70
C ALA A 296 -9.87 19.75 25.46
N GLU A 297 -10.81 20.36 24.75
CA GLU A 297 -12.02 20.98 25.31
C GLU A 297 -13.16 19.96 25.50
N GLY A 298 -12.92 18.68 25.15
CA GLY A 298 -13.92 17.60 25.24
C GLY A 298 -14.93 17.57 24.08
N GLU A 299 -14.71 18.34 23.04
CA GLU A 299 -15.61 18.41 21.89
C GLU A 299 -15.25 17.35 20.83
N VAL A 300 -16.26 16.70 20.27
CA VAL A 300 -16.12 15.87 19.05
C VAL A 300 -15.85 16.79 17.87
N TYR A 301 -14.61 16.97 17.52
CA TYR A 301 -14.19 17.97 16.52
C TYR A 301 -14.71 17.68 15.11
N MET A 302 -15.08 16.46 14.78
CA MET A 302 -15.76 16.15 13.53
C MET A 302 -17.11 16.85 13.44
N VAL A 303 -17.87 16.90 14.56
CA VAL A 303 -19.14 17.63 14.64
C VAL A 303 -18.90 19.14 14.59
N ARG A 304 -17.92 19.64 15.33
CA ARG A 304 -17.52 21.04 15.33
C ARG A 304 -17.17 21.58 13.93
N ASN A 305 -16.48 20.76 13.13
CA ASN A 305 -16.03 21.16 11.79
C ASN A 305 -17.02 20.76 10.67
N LYS A 306 -18.26 20.38 11.00
CA LYS A 306 -19.22 19.88 10.02
C LYS A 306 -19.52 20.88 8.90
N GLU A 307 -19.64 22.16 9.20
CA GLU A 307 -19.91 23.18 8.20
C GLU A 307 -18.77 23.31 7.18
N MET A 308 -17.52 23.28 7.67
CA MET A 308 -16.33 23.30 6.79
C MET A 308 -16.30 22.08 5.85
N LEU A 309 -16.81 20.93 6.27
CA LEU A 309 -16.84 19.73 5.43
C LEU A 309 -17.76 19.87 4.22
N ASN A 310 -18.75 20.77 4.27
CA ASN A 310 -19.63 21.05 3.13
C ASN A 310 -18.89 21.70 1.95
N ASP A 311 -17.76 22.36 2.23
CA ASP A 311 -16.92 22.96 1.19
C ASP A 311 -16.10 21.90 0.40
N TYR A 312 -16.12 20.64 0.84
CA TYR A 312 -15.37 19.55 0.25
C TYR A 312 -16.29 18.38 -0.16
N PRO A 313 -16.97 18.45 -1.32
CA PRO A 313 -17.73 17.31 -1.85
C PRO A 313 -16.81 16.10 -2.10
N PRO A 314 -17.27 14.86 -1.84
CA PRO A 314 -18.58 14.49 -1.32
C PRO A 314 -18.69 14.48 0.22
N TYR A 315 -17.68 14.91 0.97
CA TYR A 315 -17.61 14.79 2.42
C TYR A 315 -18.75 15.49 3.15
N GLY A 316 -19.21 16.64 2.68
CA GLY A 316 -20.34 17.35 3.27
C GLY A 316 -21.67 16.57 3.20
N GLN A 317 -21.77 15.61 2.29
CA GLN A 317 -22.94 14.76 2.10
C GLN A 317 -22.75 13.35 2.69
N ALA A 318 -21.54 12.98 3.09
CA ALA A 318 -21.25 11.67 3.65
C ALA A 318 -21.76 11.57 5.09
N ALA A 319 -22.42 10.44 5.40
CA ALA A 319 -22.82 10.14 6.77
C ALA A 319 -21.61 9.98 7.70
N VAL A 320 -20.49 9.54 7.15
CA VAL A 320 -19.23 9.35 7.85
C VAL A 320 -18.09 9.87 6.98
N PRO A 321 -17.34 10.86 7.44
CA PRO A 321 -16.15 11.34 6.75
C PRO A 321 -15.05 10.28 6.70
N ALA A 322 -14.25 10.29 5.64
CA ALA A 322 -13.09 9.42 5.52
C ALA A 322 -12.15 9.54 6.72
N SER A 323 -11.54 8.43 7.12
CA SER A 323 -10.61 8.39 8.25
C SER A 323 -9.41 9.34 8.08
N CYS A 324 -8.94 9.53 6.86
CA CYS A 324 -7.88 10.49 6.55
C CYS A 324 -8.30 11.94 6.83
N LEU A 325 -9.54 12.31 6.55
CA LEU A 325 -10.06 13.64 6.88
C LEU A 325 -10.13 13.85 8.40
N ARG A 326 -10.57 12.84 9.15
CA ARG A 326 -10.53 12.87 10.62
C ARG A 326 -9.11 13.12 11.12
N ASN A 327 -8.11 12.47 10.56
CA ASN A 327 -6.72 12.61 10.96
C ASN A 327 -6.15 13.98 10.59
N HIS A 328 -6.58 14.54 9.45
CA HIS A 328 -6.24 15.91 9.09
C HIS A 328 -6.82 16.92 10.08
N LEU A 329 -8.09 16.76 10.46
CA LEU A 329 -8.74 17.63 11.43
C LEU A 329 -8.09 17.57 12.82
N MET A 330 -7.44 16.46 13.21
CA MET A 330 -6.61 16.42 14.41
C MET A 330 -5.52 17.48 14.37
N LEU A 331 -4.78 17.59 13.25
CA LEU A 331 -3.75 18.62 13.11
C LEU A 331 -4.34 20.03 13.11
N LYS A 332 -5.52 20.23 12.50
CA LYS A 332 -6.22 21.52 12.54
C LYS A 332 -6.52 21.95 13.98
N GLU A 333 -7.12 21.06 14.77
CA GLU A 333 -7.42 21.34 16.18
C GLU A 333 -6.13 21.64 16.98
N MET A 334 -5.08 20.87 16.79
CA MET A 334 -3.78 21.11 17.44
C MET A 334 -3.17 22.46 17.03
N LYS A 335 -3.22 22.83 15.74
CA LYS A 335 -2.75 24.10 15.22
C LYS A 335 -3.51 25.30 15.81
N GLU A 336 -4.80 25.12 16.05
CA GLU A 336 -5.69 26.15 16.61
C GLU A 336 -5.69 26.20 18.15
N GLY A 337 -4.78 25.46 18.80
CA GLY A 337 -4.59 25.48 20.25
C GLY A 337 -5.55 24.60 21.05
N ARG A 338 -6.33 23.74 20.40
CA ARG A 338 -7.26 22.80 21.03
C ARG A 338 -6.73 21.36 21.13
N GLY A 339 -5.45 21.17 20.91
CA GLY A 339 -4.77 19.91 21.24
C GLY A 339 -4.45 19.80 22.73
N PRO A 340 -4.13 18.60 23.23
CA PRO A 340 -4.04 17.33 22.51
C PRO A 340 -5.40 16.72 22.14
N ILE A 341 -5.35 15.69 21.27
CA ILE A 341 -6.52 14.93 20.85
C ILE A 341 -6.60 13.62 21.62
N TYR A 342 -7.78 13.23 21.99
CA TYR A 342 -8.02 12.00 22.75
C TYR A 342 -9.02 11.07 22.06
N MET A 343 -8.86 9.77 22.26
CA MET A 343 -9.92 8.81 22.03
C MET A 343 -10.80 8.75 23.30
N ASP A 344 -12.08 9.12 23.17
CA ASP A 344 -13.02 9.15 24.29
C ASP A 344 -13.57 7.76 24.59
N THR A 345 -12.74 6.91 25.18
CA THR A 345 -13.13 5.56 25.61
C THR A 345 -13.94 5.58 26.89
N VAL A 346 -13.71 6.52 27.77
CA VAL A 346 -14.44 6.64 29.05
C VAL A 346 -15.93 6.82 28.81
N THR A 347 -16.32 7.81 28.01
CA THR A 347 -17.74 8.05 27.68
C THR A 347 -18.32 6.90 26.85
N ALA A 348 -17.54 6.36 25.90
CA ALA A 348 -18.01 5.28 25.04
C ALA A 348 -18.32 4.01 25.83
N LEU A 349 -17.42 3.59 26.73
CA LEU A 349 -17.63 2.41 27.58
C LEU A 349 -18.76 2.62 28.59
N ALA A 350 -18.91 3.83 29.13
CA ALA A 350 -20.06 4.16 29.99
C ALA A 350 -21.40 3.95 29.24
N LYS A 351 -21.49 4.46 28.00
CA LYS A 351 -22.69 4.25 27.15
C LYS A 351 -22.92 2.77 26.80
N LEU A 352 -21.88 2.01 26.52
CA LEU A 352 -22.02 0.58 26.24
C LEU A 352 -22.56 -0.20 27.44
N ARG A 353 -22.21 0.21 28.66
CA ARG A 353 -22.73 -0.40 29.91
C ARG A 353 -24.22 -0.18 30.15
N GLU A 354 -24.84 0.79 29.48
CA GLU A 354 -26.28 0.98 29.52
C GLU A 354 -27.00 -0.14 28.77
N THR A 355 -26.36 -0.79 27.81
CA THR A 355 -26.99 -1.81 26.94
C THR A 355 -26.32 -3.17 27.01
N LEU A 356 -25.10 -3.27 27.48
CA LEU A 356 -24.32 -4.49 27.61
C LEU A 356 -24.02 -4.80 29.06
N SER A 357 -23.97 -6.10 29.41
CA SER A 357 -23.53 -6.53 30.72
C SER A 357 -22.06 -6.19 30.99
N PRO A 358 -21.62 -6.07 32.25
CA PRO A 358 -20.21 -5.85 32.59
C PRO A 358 -19.26 -6.90 31.98
N ARG A 359 -19.71 -8.15 31.85
CA ARG A 359 -18.93 -9.23 31.23
C ARG A 359 -18.72 -8.99 29.74
N GLU A 360 -19.73 -8.54 29.01
CA GLU A 360 -19.63 -8.22 27.59
C GLU A 360 -18.72 -7.02 27.34
N VAL A 361 -18.78 -5.98 28.17
CA VAL A 361 -17.87 -4.83 28.06
C VAL A 361 -16.42 -5.25 28.30
N LYS A 362 -16.17 -6.08 29.33
CA LYS A 362 -14.81 -6.59 29.59
C LYS A 362 -14.30 -7.51 28.47
N HIS A 363 -15.16 -8.23 27.81
CA HIS A 363 -14.80 -9.01 26.63
C HIS A 363 -14.35 -8.12 25.48
N LEU A 364 -15.07 -7.02 25.18
CA LEU A 364 -14.67 -6.05 24.17
C LEU A 364 -13.32 -5.37 24.50
N GLU A 365 -13.07 -5.09 25.77
CA GLU A 365 -11.77 -4.58 26.21
C GLU A 365 -10.65 -5.59 25.96
N ALA A 366 -10.88 -6.86 26.28
CA ALA A 366 -9.91 -7.94 26.05
C ALA A 366 -9.57 -8.08 24.57
N GLU A 367 -10.58 -8.06 23.69
CA GLU A 367 -10.36 -8.10 22.23
C GLU A 367 -9.54 -6.91 21.73
N ALA A 368 -9.81 -5.70 22.25
CA ALA A 368 -9.01 -4.53 21.88
C ALA A 368 -7.56 -4.64 22.36
N TRP A 369 -7.32 -5.23 23.52
CA TRP A 369 -5.97 -5.51 24.02
C TRP A 369 -5.25 -6.60 23.21
N GLU A 370 -5.96 -7.65 22.77
CA GLU A 370 -5.39 -8.66 21.87
C GLU A 370 -4.86 -8.03 20.58
N ASP A 371 -5.62 -7.14 19.95
CA ASP A 371 -5.17 -6.43 18.75
C ASP A 371 -3.82 -5.72 18.95
N PHE A 372 -3.61 -5.14 20.14
CA PHE A 372 -2.36 -4.47 20.44
C PHE A 372 -1.22 -5.43 20.75
N LEU A 373 -1.50 -6.53 21.45
CA LEU A 373 -0.50 -7.56 21.71
C LEU A 373 0.00 -8.18 20.41
N ASP A 374 -0.90 -8.43 19.48
CA ASP A 374 -0.57 -8.99 18.17
C ASP A 374 0.31 -8.04 17.32
N MET A 375 0.06 -6.75 17.42
CA MET A 375 0.77 -5.75 16.62
C MET A 375 2.02 -5.21 17.27
N CYS A 376 1.98 -4.92 18.57
CA CYS A 376 3.12 -4.34 19.28
C CYS A 376 3.06 -4.54 20.80
N ILE A 377 3.64 -5.61 21.28
CA ILE A 377 3.75 -5.89 22.72
C ILE A 377 4.44 -4.74 23.50
N GLY A 378 5.37 -4.03 22.86
CA GLY A 378 6.03 -2.87 23.47
C GLY A 378 5.06 -1.74 23.79
N GLN A 379 4.00 -1.54 23.01
CA GLN A 379 2.95 -0.56 23.28
C GLN A 379 2.13 -0.95 24.51
N CYS A 380 1.80 -2.21 24.64
CA CYS A 380 1.10 -2.71 25.84
C CYS A 380 1.92 -2.45 27.09
N GLY A 381 3.25 -2.64 27.03
CA GLY A 381 4.17 -2.30 28.14
C GLY A 381 4.14 -0.83 28.51
N ILE A 382 4.07 0.09 27.54
CA ILE A 382 3.96 1.53 27.79
C ILE A 382 2.64 1.83 28.49
N TRP A 383 1.52 1.31 28.03
CA TRP A 383 0.21 1.57 28.63
C TRP A 383 0.07 0.97 30.04
N VAL A 384 0.61 -0.21 30.25
CA VAL A 384 0.68 -0.78 31.62
C VAL A 384 1.46 0.13 32.55
N GLY A 385 2.63 0.65 32.08
CA GLY A 385 3.44 1.61 32.85
C GLY A 385 2.74 2.95 33.09
N GLU A 386 1.89 3.39 32.19
CA GLU A 386 1.11 4.62 32.31
C GLU A 386 -0.23 4.44 32.99
N ASN A 387 -0.58 3.21 33.36
CA ASN A 387 -1.85 2.83 33.96
C ASN A 387 -3.05 3.27 33.11
N VAL A 388 -3.00 2.95 31.81
CA VAL A 388 -4.07 3.24 30.86
C VAL A 388 -5.14 2.16 30.97
N GLU A 389 -6.25 2.49 31.62
CA GLU A 389 -7.47 1.70 31.62
C GLU A 389 -8.52 2.46 30.80
N PRO A 390 -9.03 1.90 29.67
CA PRO A 390 -9.92 2.62 28.75
C PRO A 390 -11.18 3.20 29.42
N GLU A 391 -11.69 2.53 30.45
CA GLU A 391 -12.87 2.96 31.20
C GLU A 391 -12.60 4.13 32.16
N LYS A 392 -11.34 4.41 32.47
CA LYS A 392 -10.94 5.41 33.47
C LYS A 392 -10.16 6.56 32.87
N LYS A 393 -9.48 6.32 31.74
CA LYS A 393 -8.56 7.30 31.14
C LYS A 393 -8.63 7.25 29.62
N ASN A 394 -8.91 8.39 29.01
CA ASN A 394 -8.82 8.56 27.57
C ASN A 394 -7.36 8.55 27.10
N SER A 395 -7.10 7.90 25.99
CA SER A 395 -5.75 7.80 25.41
C SER A 395 -5.51 8.92 24.39
N GLU A 396 -4.35 9.59 24.50
CA GLU A 396 -3.97 10.62 23.54
C GLU A 396 -3.66 10.01 22.17
N LEU A 397 -4.22 10.64 21.14
CA LEU A 397 -4.04 10.30 19.74
C LEU A 397 -3.22 11.35 19.02
N MET A 398 -2.57 10.94 17.94
CA MET A 398 -1.89 11.87 17.05
C MET A 398 -1.92 11.37 15.60
N PRO A 399 -1.98 12.30 14.61
CA PRO A 399 -1.77 11.94 13.21
C PRO A 399 -0.30 11.57 12.99
N THR A 400 -0.08 10.65 12.05
CA THR A 400 1.28 10.20 11.71
C THR A 400 1.83 10.92 10.50
N GLU A 401 3.08 10.60 10.17
CA GLU A 401 3.64 10.89 8.86
C GLU A 401 2.82 10.20 7.76
N PRO A 402 2.74 10.80 6.55
CA PRO A 402 2.02 10.21 5.43
C PRO A 402 2.72 8.96 4.86
N TYR A 403 1.90 8.02 4.35
CA TYR A 403 2.33 6.83 3.62
C TYR A 403 1.76 6.83 2.21
N LEU A 404 2.51 6.30 1.24
CA LEU A 404 2.02 6.10 -0.12
C LEU A 404 1.57 4.65 -0.27
N LEU A 405 0.27 4.45 -0.27
CA LEU A 405 -0.37 3.14 -0.30
C LEU A 405 -1.49 3.13 -1.33
N GLY A 406 -1.53 2.11 -2.17
CA GLY A 406 -2.63 1.88 -3.11
C GLY A 406 -3.74 0.98 -2.57
N SER A 407 -3.61 0.45 -1.36
CA SER A 407 -4.53 -0.56 -0.83
C SER A 407 -5.37 -0.12 0.37
N HIS A 408 -4.99 0.91 1.08
CA HIS A 408 -5.74 1.42 2.23
C HIS A 408 -6.70 2.55 1.80
N SER A 409 -6.89 3.57 2.62
CA SER A 409 -7.62 4.79 2.23
C SER A 409 -6.80 5.68 1.29
N GLY A 410 -5.82 5.11 0.59
CA GLY A 410 -5.03 5.73 -0.46
C GLY A 410 -5.30 5.07 -1.81
N CYS A 411 -4.92 5.76 -2.89
CA CYS A 411 -5.13 5.27 -4.25
C CYS A 411 -3.94 5.55 -5.19
N CYS A 412 -2.75 5.85 -4.65
CA CYS A 412 -1.56 5.96 -5.48
C CYS A 412 -1.12 4.59 -6.01
N GLY A 413 -0.54 4.55 -7.20
CA GLY A 413 -0.02 3.31 -7.76
C GLY A 413 0.23 3.36 -9.26
N ILE A 414 0.11 2.20 -9.88
CA ILE A 414 0.35 1.97 -11.30
C ILE A 414 -0.99 1.92 -12.02
N TRP A 415 -1.05 2.51 -13.21
CA TRP A 415 -2.20 2.43 -14.08
C TRP A 415 -2.28 1.06 -14.72
N VAL A 416 -3.42 0.37 -14.56
CA VAL A 416 -3.60 -1.01 -15.02
C VAL A 416 -4.85 -1.20 -15.86
N SER A 417 -4.83 -2.21 -16.71
CA SER A 417 -5.98 -2.69 -17.45
C SER A 417 -7.06 -3.24 -16.52
N GLY A 418 -8.26 -2.76 -16.66
CA GLY A 418 -9.43 -3.18 -15.90
C GLY A 418 -10.08 -4.46 -16.42
N PRO A 419 -11.26 -4.83 -15.90
CA PRO A 419 -12.07 -5.94 -16.37
C PRO A 419 -12.61 -5.69 -17.78
N THR A 420 -12.93 -6.75 -18.50
CA THR A 420 -13.41 -6.67 -19.91
C THR A 420 -14.91 -6.41 -20.03
N ASP A 421 -15.67 -6.65 -18.98
CA ASP A 421 -17.14 -6.64 -18.95
C ASP A 421 -17.73 -5.41 -18.26
N VAL A 422 -16.89 -4.53 -17.74
CA VAL A 422 -17.33 -3.24 -17.18
C VAL A 422 -16.94 -2.12 -18.14
N GLY A 423 -17.88 -1.20 -18.40
CA GLY A 423 -17.72 -0.12 -19.37
C GLY A 423 -16.42 0.67 -19.17
N ALA A 424 -15.77 0.97 -20.28
CA ALA A 424 -14.57 1.81 -20.30
C ALA A 424 -14.91 3.18 -20.92
N PRO A 425 -14.19 4.25 -20.57
CA PRO A 425 -14.35 5.54 -21.23
C PRO A 425 -14.03 5.44 -22.73
N THR A 426 -14.68 6.29 -23.51
CA THR A 426 -14.44 6.42 -24.94
C THR A 426 -13.05 7.03 -25.22
N ASP A 427 -12.53 6.85 -26.43
CA ASP A 427 -11.26 7.44 -26.86
C ASP A 427 -11.25 8.98 -26.74
N GLU A 428 -12.38 9.63 -26.94
CA GLU A 428 -12.53 11.09 -26.81
C GLU A 428 -12.20 11.58 -25.39
N ALA A 429 -12.56 10.79 -24.37
CA ALA A 429 -12.22 11.07 -22.98
C ALA A 429 -10.72 10.89 -22.65
N GLN A 430 -9.92 10.38 -23.57
CA GLN A 430 -8.50 10.06 -23.39
C GLN A 430 -7.56 10.94 -24.25
N SER A 431 -8.00 12.12 -24.65
CA SER A 431 -7.28 12.98 -25.61
C SER A 431 -5.88 13.41 -25.16
N ASN A 432 -5.64 13.50 -23.85
CA ASN A 432 -4.36 13.96 -23.28
C ASN A 432 -3.37 12.82 -22.97
N VAL A 433 -3.70 11.59 -23.34
CA VAL A 433 -2.83 10.43 -23.14
C VAL A 433 -1.74 10.41 -24.22
N PRO A 434 -0.45 10.24 -23.86
CA PRO A 434 0.62 10.06 -24.84
C PRO A 434 0.28 8.97 -25.86
N ALA A 435 0.59 9.21 -27.13
CA ALA A 435 0.15 8.36 -28.26
C ALA A 435 0.67 6.91 -28.18
N HIS A 436 1.77 6.66 -27.48
CA HIS A 436 2.36 5.34 -27.31
C HIS A 436 1.75 4.53 -26.17
N LEU A 437 0.88 5.12 -25.34
CA LEU A 437 0.22 4.44 -24.23
C LEU A 437 -1.17 3.94 -24.65
N PRO A 438 -1.66 2.84 -24.03
CA PRO A 438 -3.02 2.36 -24.26
C PRO A 438 -4.06 3.42 -23.91
N LYS A 439 -5.06 3.56 -24.75
CA LYS A 439 -6.25 4.38 -24.51
C LYS A 439 -7.35 3.54 -23.86
N GLY A 440 -8.25 4.20 -23.13
CA GLY A 440 -9.30 3.52 -22.39
C GLY A 440 -8.80 2.85 -21.11
N TRP A 441 -9.66 2.08 -20.47
CA TRP A 441 -9.42 1.43 -19.18
C TRP A 441 -9.20 -0.08 -19.30
N ASN A 442 -9.31 -0.64 -20.49
CA ASN A 442 -9.06 -2.06 -20.75
C ASN A 442 -8.22 -2.22 -22.03
N TRP A 443 -7.16 -3.01 -21.96
CA TRP A 443 -6.32 -3.39 -23.11
C TRP A 443 -5.97 -4.88 -23.11
N GLY A 444 -6.92 -5.70 -22.63
CA GLY A 444 -6.97 -7.13 -22.85
C GLY A 444 -6.65 -8.01 -21.66
N TYR A 445 -5.61 -7.71 -20.89
CA TYR A 445 -5.21 -8.51 -19.73
C TYR A 445 -5.43 -7.71 -18.45
N ARG A 446 -6.37 -8.15 -17.62
CA ARG A 446 -6.67 -7.50 -16.33
C ARG A 446 -5.41 -7.44 -15.46
N SER A 447 -5.22 -6.32 -14.77
CA SER A 447 -4.06 -6.02 -13.91
C SER A 447 -2.71 -5.86 -14.64
N MET A 448 -2.68 -5.96 -15.99
CA MET A 448 -1.47 -5.65 -16.76
C MET A 448 -1.26 -4.14 -16.79
N THR A 449 -0.04 -3.70 -16.55
CA THR A 449 0.37 -2.30 -16.66
C THR A 449 0.47 -1.85 -18.12
N THR A 450 0.91 -0.63 -18.36
CA THR A 450 1.18 -0.16 -19.73
C THR A 450 2.45 -0.77 -20.34
N VAL A 451 3.20 -1.55 -19.58
CA VAL A 451 4.32 -2.38 -20.07
C VAL A 451 3.84 -3.80 -20.26
N LYS A 452 4.01 -4.32 -21.46
CA LYS A 452 3.57 -5.67 -21.84
C LYS A 452 4.23 -6.73 -20.94
N GLY A 453 3.43 -7.62 -20.37
CA GLY A 453 3.87 -8.69 -19.49
C GLY A 453 4.19 -8.27 -18.06
N LEU A 454 4.09 -6.96 -17.72
CA LEU A 454 4.21 -6.48 -16.35
C LEU A 454 2.83 -6.30 -15.73
N PHE A 455 2.58 -7.00 -14.63
CA PHE A 455 1.33 -6.99 -13.86
C PHE A 455 1.57 -6.45 -12.45
N THR A 456 0.52 -6.00 -11.80
CA THR A 456 0.58 -5.61 -10.38
C THR A 456 -0.72 -5.89 -9.65
N ALA A 457 -0.67 -5.94 -8.32
CA ALA A 457 -1.82 -6.16 -7.45
C ALA A 457 -1.58 -5.51 -6.06
N GLY A 458 -2.63 -5.33 -5.28
CA GLY A 458 -2.57 -4.73 -3.96
C GLY A 458 -2.16 -3.26 -4.00
N ASP A 459 -1.16 -2.88 -3.22
CA ASP A 459 -0.62 -1.51 -3.20
C ASP A 459 -0.11 -1.02 -4.56
N GLY A 460 0.19 -1.93 -5.47
CA GLY A 460 0.66 -1.59 -6.80
C GLY A 460 -0.43 -1.03 -7.72
N VAL A 461 -1.69 -1.41 -7.55
CA VAL A 461 -2.80 -0.92 -8.39
C VAL A 461 -3.25 0.45 -7.92
N GLY A 462 -3.07 1.46 -8.76
CA GLY A 462 -3.47 2.83 -8.49
C GLY A 462 -4.91 3.16 -8.90
N ALA A 463 -5.36 4.35 -8.53
CA ALA A 463 -6.70 4.88 -8.78
C ALA A 463 -7.85 4.02 -8.21
N SER A 464 -7.54 3.09 -7.30
CA SER A 464 -8.48 2.22 -6.61
C SER A 464 -7.97 2.00 -5.18
N GLY A 465 -8.80 2.24 -4.20
CA GLY A 465 -8.45 2.13 -2.78
C GLY A 465 -9.32 1.13 -2.03
N HIS A 466 -9.23 1.15 -0.70
CA HIS A 466 -10.00 0.30 0.21
C HIS A 466 -9.91 -1.21 -0.05
N LYS A 467 -8.81 -1.65 -0.64
CA LYS A 467 -8.55 -3.07 -0.89
C LYS A 467 -8.18 -3.81 0.39
N PHE A 468 -7.38 -3.17 1.22
CA PHE A 468 -6.82 -3.75 2.43
C PHE A 468 -6.13 -5.09 2.15
N SER A 469 -6.19 -6.02 3.07
CA SER A 469 -5.54 -7.33 2.94
C SER A 469 -6.34 -8.29 2.06
N SER A 470 -7.65 -8.41 2.29
CA SER A 470 -8.54 -9.30 1.54
C SER A 470 -8.66 -8.90 0.08
N GLY A 471 -8.83 -7.61 -0.20
CA GLY A 471 -8.86 -7.10 -1.58
C GLY A 471 -7.51 -7.24 -2.28
N SER A 472 -6.39 -7.02 -1.59
CA SER A 472 -5.06 -7.26 -2.17
C SER A 472 -4.86 -8.73 -2.54
N HIS A 473 -5.33 -9.65 -1.68
CA HIS A 473 -5.31 -11.09 -1.98
C HIS A 473 -6.20 -11.43 -3.18
N ALA A 474 -7.41 -10.88 -3.25
CA ALA A 474 -8.32 -11.07 -4.37
C ALA A 474 -7.73 -10.54 -5.70
N GLU A 475 -7.14 -9.33 -5.69
CA GLU A 475 -6.45 -8.80 -6.87
C GLU A 475 -5.30 -9.69 -7.32
N GLY A 476 -4.52 -10.24 -6.39
CA GLY A 476 -3.47 -11.21 -6.70
C GLY A 476 -4.01 -12.46 -7.40
N ARG A 477 -5.11 -13.03 -6.92
CA ARG A 477 -5.78 -14.18 -7.54
C ARG A 477 -6.27 -13.86 -8.96
N MET A 478 -6.88 -12.69 -9.15
CA MET A 478 -7.35 -12.25 -10.47
C MET A 478 -6.19 -11.99 -11.43
N ALA A 479 -5.10 -11.38 -10.95
CA ALA A 479 -3.89 -11.18 -11.75
C ALA A 479 -3.27 -12.51 -12.19
N ALA A 480 -3.25 -13.51 -11.32
CA ALA A 480 -2.71 -14.84 -11.63
C ALA A 480 -3.38 -15.49 -12.85
N LYS A 481 -4.71 -15.42 -12.92
CA LYS A 481 -5.46 -15.91 -14.10
C LYS A 481 -5.04 -15.21 -15.39
N SER A 482 -4.93 -13.88 -15.34
CA SER A 482 -4.53 -13.06 -16.50
C SER A 482 -3.09 -13.34 -16.91
N MET A 483 -2.19 -13.55 -15.97
CA MET A 483 -0.78 -13.85 -16.23
C MET A 483 -0.59 -15.20 -16.90
N VAL A 484 -1.34 -16.22 -16.45
CA VAL A 484 -1.30 -17.55 -17.10
C VAL A 484 -1.79 -17.43 -18.53
N LYS A 485 -2.93 -16.71 -18.76
CA LYS A 485 -3.41 -16.45 -20.11
C LYS A 485 -2.35 -15.74 -20.96
N TYR A 486 -1.76 -14.66 -20.44
CA TYR A 486 -0.71 -13.92 -21.15
C TYR A 486 0.50 -14.81 -21.50
N ALA A 487 0.97 -15.63 -20.57
CA ALA A 487 2.10 -16.52 -20.79
C ALA A 487 1.81 -17.58 -21.87
N ILE A 488 0.60 -18.11 -21.92
CA ILE A 488 0.17 -19.06 -22.97
C ILE A 488 0.05 -18.35 -24.33
N ASP A 489 -0.58 -17.17 -24.38
CA ASP A 489 -0.72 -16.40 -25.61
C ASP A 489 0.66 -15.96 -26.16
N ASN A 490 1.67 -15.86 -25.30
CA ASN A 490 3.05 -15.49 -25.62
C ASN A 490 4.05 -16.66 -25.41
N LYS A 491 3.60 -17.92 -25.56
CA LYS A 491 4.46 -19.09 -25.31
C LYS A 491 5.77 -19.10 -26.10
N ASP A 492 5.74 -18.56 -27.33
CA ASP A 492 6.88 -18.49 -28.24
C ASP A 492 7.80 -17.28 -28.00
N TYR A 493 7.41 -16.36 -27.15
CA TYR A 493 8.26 -15.23 -26.77
C TYR A 493 9.46 -15.71 -25.94
N LYS A 494 10.64 -15.29 -26.36
CA LYS A 494 11.92 -15.54 -25.67
C LYS A 494 12.46 -14.23 -25.11
N PRO A 495 12.46 -14.03 -23.80
CA PRO A 495 12.94 -12.80 -23.20
C PRO A 495 14.44 -12.57 -23.47
N GLU A 496 14.78 -11.38 -23.98
CA GLU A 496 16.16 -10.92 -24.13
C GLU A 496 16.34 -9.61 -23.34
N LEU A 497 17.27 -9.61 -22.39
CA LEU A 497 17.51 -8.45 -21.53
C LEU A 497 18.14 -7.30 -22.32
N ASP A 498 17.73 -6.06 -22.05
CA ASP A 498 18.29 -4.83 -22.65
C ASP A 498 19.63 -4.41 -22.01
N ALA A 499 20.09 -5.13 -20.99
CA ALA A 499 21.39 -4.91 -20.33
C ALA A 499 22.13 -6.25 -20.16
N SER A 500 23.47 -6.21 -20.18
CA SER A 500 24.26 -7.41 -19.87
C SER A 500 24.23 -7.74 -18.39
N VAL A 501 24.48 -9.01 -18.07
CA VAL A 501 24.51 -9.49 -16.66
C VAL A 501 25.60 -8.75 -15.88
N GLU A 502 26.75 -8.51 -16.47
CA GLU A 502 27.87 -7.79 -15.87
C GLU A 502 27.48 -6.35 -15.52
N GLN A 503 26.81 -5.64 -16.44
CA GLN A 503 26.30 -4.30 -16.19
C GLN A 503 25.31 -4.28 -15.02
N LEU A 504 24.39 -5.23 -14.95
CA LEU A 504 23.40 -5.34 -13.87
C LEU A 504 24.08 -5.61 -12.52
N VAL A 505 25.09 -6.48 -12.47
CA VAL A 505 25.86 -6.77 -11.25
C VAL A 505 26.60 -5.53 -10.76
N GLU A 506 27.29 -4.81 -11.66
CA GLU A 506 28.02 -3.59 -11.30
C GLU A 506 27.07 -2.50 -10.79
N GLU A 507 25.90 -2.33 -11.40
CA GLU A 507 24.90 -1.38 -10.95
C GLU A 507 24.39 -1.73 -9.53
N ILE A 508 24.05 -3.00 -9.28
CA ILE A 508 23.54 -3.46 -7.98
C ILE A 508 24.61 -3.29 -6.89
N TYR A 509 25.86 -3.64 -7.18
CA TYR A 509 26.96 -3.60 -6.21
C TYR A 509 27.68 -2.26 -6.16
N LYS A 510 27.23 -1.23 -6.89
CA LYS A 510 27.83 0.11 -6.86
C LYS A 510 28.05 0.65 -5.43
N PRO A 511 27.10 0.57 -4.48
CA PRO A 511 27.36 1.00 -3.11
C PRO A 511 28.47 0.21 -2.42
N VAL A 512 28.62 -1.08 -2.72
CA VAL A 512 29.72 -1.91 -2.22
C VAL A 512 31.04 -1.47 -2.85
N ARG A 513 31.08 -1.19 -4.15
CA ARG A 513 32.26 -0.64 -4.85
C ARG A 513 32.69 0.68 -4.22
N ASN A 514 31.75 1.59 -3.98
CA ASN A 514 32.03 2.86 -3.31
C ASN A 514 32.66 2.64 -1.93
N PHE A 515 32.18 1.69 -1.13
CA PHE A 515 32.76 1.36 0.15
C PHE A 515 34.21 0.82 -0.01
N LEU A 516 34.41 -0.19 -0.85
CA LEU A 516 35.71 -0.81 -1.06
C LEU A 516 36.78 0.18 -1.54
N GLN A 517 36.40 1.13 -2.39
CA GLN A 517 37.28 2.17 -2.91
C GLN A 517 37.69 3.17 -1.82
N HIS A 518 36.80 3.49 -0.87
CA HIS A 518 37.00 4.58 0.08
C HIS A 518 37.05 4.12 1.55
N LYS A 519 37.09 2.82 1.81
CA LYS A 519 37.05 2.26 3.19
C LYS A 519 38.17 2.74 4.11
N ASP A 520 39.30 3.09 3.52
CA ASP A 520 40.49 3.56 4.25
C ASP A 520 40.50 5.09 4.42
N TYR A 521 39.52 5.80 3.88
CA TYR A 521 39.36 7.23 4.04
C TYR A 521 38.66 7.55 5.37
N THR A 522 38.84 8.80 5.84
CA THR A 522 38.08 9.27 7.00
C THR A 522 36.56 9.32 6.72
N THR A 523 35.74 9.09 7.72
CA THR A 523 34.28 9.26 7.64
C THR A 523 33.83 10.71 7.85
N ALA A 524 34.76 11.63 8.12
CA ALA A 524 34.44 13.05 8.22
C ALA A 524 34.00 13.57 6.84
N ILE A 525 32.79 14.13 6.79
CA ILE A 525 32.13 14.51 5.53
C ILE A 525 32.87 15.62 4.78
N ASP A 526 33.58 16.48 5.51
CA ASP A 526 34.43 17.55 4.98
C ASP A 526 35.73 17.04 4.36
N VAL A 527 36.15 15.83 4.71
CA VAL A 527 37.36 15.18 4.23
C VAL A 527 37.06 14.08 3.20
N ASN A 528 35.92 13.39 3.35
CA ASN A 528 35.50 12.32 2.44
C ASN A 528 34.09 12.57 1.87
N PRO A 529 33.93 13.40 0.84
CA PRO A 529 32.62 13.71 0.25
C PRO A 529 31.98 12.51 -0.47
N ASN A 530 32.74 11.43 -0.69
CA ASN A 530 32.24 10.21 -1.34
C ASN A 530 31.79 9.13 -0.32
N TYR A 531 31.72 9.48 0.96
CA TYR A 531 31.38 8.53 2.02
C TYR A 531 30.03 8.84 2.65
N ILE A 532 28.94 8.49 1.94
CA ILE A 532 27.56 8.73 2.40
C ILE A 532 26.93 7.40 2.84
N THR A 533 26.46 7.31 4.10
CA THR A 533 25.76 6.14 4.59
C THR A 533 24.29 6.14 4.14
N PRO A 534 23.67 4.97 3.97
CA PRO A 534 22.23 4.90 3.66
C PRO A 534 21.35 5.62 4.70
N LYS A 535 21.73 5.55 5.98
CA LYS A 535 21.02 6.24 7.06
C LYS A 535 21.07 7.76 6.94
N MET A 536 22.23 8.33 6.59
CA MET A 536 22.36 9.78 6.36
C MET A 536 21.47 10.23 5.20
N LEU A 537 21.48 9.48 4.10
CA LEU A 537 20.66 9.80 2.93
C LEU A 537 19.17 9.74 3.25
N GLN A 538 18.73 8.71 3.97
CA GLN A 538 17.35 8.56 4.38
C GLN A 538 16.88 9.74 5.24
N PHE A 539 17.67 10.19 6.20
CA PHE A 539 17.31 11.35 7.03
C PHE A 539 17.23 12.65 6.22
N ARG A 540 18.10 12.84 5.24
CA ARG A 540 18.03 13.99 4.33
C ARG A 540 16.74 13.96 3.51
N LEU A 541 16.39 12.80 2.92
CA LEU A 541 15.14 12.61 2.20
C LEU A 541 13.93 12.92 3.06
N GLN A 542 13.87 12.32 4.25
CA GLN A 542 12.75 12.52 5.18
C GLN A 542 12.58 13.99 5.58
N LYS A 543 13.68 14.71 5.75
CA LYS A 543 13.63 16.13 6.07
C LYS A 543 13.08 16.95 4.89
N ILE A 544 13.53 16.69 3.67
CA ILE A 544 13.02 17.36 2.47
C ILE A 544 11.52 17.17 2.33
N MET A 545 11.07 15.92 2.44
CA MET A 545 9.66 15.59 2.27
C MET A 545 8.79 16.20 3.37
N ASP A 546 9.24 16.12 4.63
CA ASP A 546 8.47 16.61 5.78
C ASP A 546 8.35 18.15 5.79
N GLU A 547 9.39 18.87 5.36
CA GLU A 547 9.42 20.33 5.40
C GLU A 547 8.82 21.00 4.15
N TYR A 548 8.88 20.35 2.97
CA TYR A 548 8.51 21.00 1.71
C TYR A 548 7.35 20.33 0.97
N VAL A 549 7.07 19.05 1.23
CA VAL A 549 6.08 18.27 0.47
C VAL A 549 4.88 17.91 1.35
N ALA A 550 4.37 18.88 2.07
CA ALA A 550 3.19 18.75 2.92
C ALA A 550 3.32 17.63 3.98
N GLY A 551 4.43 17.58 4.71
CA GLY A 551 4.61 16.68 5.84
C GLY A 551 3.96 17.19 7.12
N VAL A 552 4.16 16.48 8.22
CA VAL A 552 3.59 16.85 9.53
C VAL A 552 4.18 18.15 10.07
N ALA A 553 5.47 18.41 9.78
CA ALA A 553 6.13 19.66 10.19
C ALA A 553 5.44 20.92 9.67
N THR A 554 4.72 20.80 8.56
CA THR A 554 3.97 21.90 7.93
C THR A 554 2.46 21.70 7.99
N TYR A 555 1.97 20.86 8.90
CA TYR A 555 0.53 20.57 9.06
C TYR A 555 -0.11 20.10 7.74
N TYR A 556 0.58 19.22 6.99
CA TYR A 556 0.19 18.72 5.68
C TYR A 556 -0.03 19.80 4.62
N THR A 557 0.66 20.93 4.74
CA THR A 557 0.54 22.06 3.81
C THR A 557 1.78 22.21 2.92
N THR A 558 1.58 22.66 1.70
CA THR A 558 2.63 23.04 0.75
C THR A 558 2.12 24.13 -0.21
N ASN A 559 3.00 24.62 -1.06
CA ASN A 559 2.71 25.56 -2.14
C ASN A 559 3.74 25.43 -3.27
N ASN A 560 3.55 26.15 -4.37
CA ASN A 560 4.47 26.11 -5.52
C ASN A 560 5.92 26.42 -5.15
N HIS A 561 6.16 27.38 -4.28
CA HIS A 561 7.52 27.73 -3.86
C HIS A 561 8.17 26.61 -3.07
N MET A 562 7.47 26.04 -2.10
CA MET A 562 7.98 24.92 -1.31
C MET A 562 8.27 23.70 -2.19
N LEU A 563 7.38 23.40 -3.15
CA LEU A 563 7.57 22.29 -4.09
C LEU A 563 8.77 22.51 -5.02
N ALA A 564 9.02 23.74 -5.46
CA ALA A 564 10.21 24.09 -6.25
C ALA A 564 11.51 23.90 -5.44
N VAL A 565 11.51 24.29 -4.17
CA VAL A 565 12.64 24.02 -3.25
C VAL A 565 12.83 22.50 -3.04
N ALA A 566 11.73 21.75 -2.88
CA ALA A 566 11.81 20.29 -2.75
C ALA A 566 12.43 19.65 -4.01
N GLU A 567 12.04 20.11 -5.19
CA GLU A 567 12.59 19.62 -6.46
C GLU A 567 14.11 19.84 -6.54
N GLU A 568 14.59 21.04 -6.26
CA GLU A 568 16.03 21.34 -6.23
C GLU A 568 16.78 20.45 -5.23
N LYS A 569 16.24 20.30 -4.02
CA LYS A 569 16.84 19.46 -2.98
C LYS A 569 16.82 17.97 -3.31
N LEU A 570 15.80 17.47 -3.99
CA LEU A 570 15.76 16.08 -4.46
C LEU A 570 16.79 15.83 -5.56
N GLU A 571 17.05 16.79 -6.46
CA GLU A 571 18.14 16.66 -7.44
C GLU A 571 19.51 16.57 -6.74
N MET A 572 19.78 17.44 -5.77
CA MET A 572 21.01 17.36 -4.96
C MET A 572 21.11 16.02 -4.21
N LEU A 573 19.98 15.49 -3.72
CA LEU A 573 19.95 14.22 -3.03
C LEU A 573 20.25 13.02 -3.96
N LYS A 574 19.86 13.10 -5.23
CA LYS A 574 20.20 12.09 -6.23
C LYS A 574 21.71 12.06 -6.49
N GLU A 575 22.36 13.21 -6.53
CA GLU A 575 23.83 13.30 -6.62
C GLU A 575 24.52 12.67 -5.39
N ASP A 576 23.98 12.92 -4.20
CA ASP A 576 24.44 12.28 -2.97
C ASP A 576 24.24 10.76 -2.99
N ALA A 577 23.11 10.30 -3.55
CA ALA A 577 22.82 8.88 -3.67
C ALA A 577 23.84 8.12 -4.52
N GLU A 578 24.41 8.76 -5.56
CA GLU A 578 25.49 8.19 -6.37
C GLU A 578 26.76 7.87 -5.54
N LYS A 579 26.95 8.57 -4.44
CA LYS A 579 28.09 8.42 -3.49
C LYS A 579 27.77 7.52 -2.31
N MET A 580 26.57 6.93 -2.26
CA MET A 580 26.15 6.08 -1.15
C MET A 580 27.00 4.81 -1.09
N ARG A 581 27.42 4.45 0.11
CA ARG A 581 28.23 3.27 0.35
C ARG A 581 27.43 2.13 0.99
N ALA A 582 27.92 0.90 0.86
CA ALA A 582 27.46 -0.24 1.62
C ALA A 582 28.65 -1.08 2.12
N LYS A 583 28.83 -1.18 3.43
CA LYS A 583 29.90 -1.95 4.06
C LYS A 583 29.57 -3.43 4.24
N ASP A 584 28.28 -3.78 4.11
CA ASP A 584 27.75 -5.12 4.26
C ASP A 584 26.43 -5.25 3.50
N LEU A 585 25.84 -6.45 3.49
CA LEU A 585 24.56 -6.72 2.79
C LEU A 585 23.39 -5.96 3.39
N HIS A 586 23.43 -5.65 4.69
CA HIS A 586 22.37 -4.86 5.33
C HIS A 586 22.39 -3.41 4.82
N GLU A 587 23.58 -2.78 4.73
CA GLU A 587 23.68 -1.46 4.13
C GLU A 587 23.38 -1.46 2.63
N LEU A 588 23.72 -2.53 1.91
CA LEU A 588 23.34 -2.66 0.48
C LEU A 588 21.81 -2.71 0.34
N LEU A 589 21.13 -3.47 1.20
CA LEU A 589 19.66 -3.48 1.26
C LEU A 589 19.10 -2.07 1.51
N ARG A 590 19.64 -1.34 2.49
CA ARG A 590 19.19 0.03 2.83
C ARG A 590 19.50 1.03 1.72
N ALA A 591 20.62 0.87 1.02
CA ALA A 591 20.97 1.70 -0.12
C ALA A 591 19.92 1.59 -1.24
N TRP A 592 19.56 0.37 -1.61
CA TRP A 592 18.55 0.15 -2.64
C TRP A 592 17.14 0.60 -2.22
N GLU A 593 16.76 0.43 -0.96
CA GLU A 593 15.54 1.02 -0.44
C GLU A 593 15.51 2.53 -0.59
N ASN A 594 16.63 3.21 -0.39
CA ASN A 594 16.73 4.65 -0.56
C ASN A 594 16.65 5.09 -2.04
N TYR A 595 17.28 4.36 -2.97
CA TYR A 595 17.10 4.63 -4.39
C TYR A 595 15.62 4.58 -4.79
N HIS A 596 14.90 3.56 -4.32
CA HIS A 596 13.46 3.44 -4.58
C HIS A 596 12.65 4.56 -3.94
N ARG A 597 12.95 4.93 -2.69
CA ARG A 597 12.24 6.04 -2.02
C ARG A 597 12.45 7.38 -2.70
N ILE A 598 13.64 7.66 -3.20
CA ILE A 598 13.93 8.94 -3.86
C ILE A 598 13.07 9.11 -5.12
N LEU A 599 12.99 8.11 -5.98
CA LEU A 599 12.19 8.20 -7.20
C LEU A 599 10.68 8.22 -6.89
N THR A 600 10.25 7.47 -5.88
CA THR A 600 8.86 7.52 -5.38
C THR A 600 8.53 8.92 -4.81
N ALA A 601 9.45 9.54 -4.07
CA ALA A 601 9.30 10.90 -3.54
C ALA A 601 9.16 11.93 -4.66
N GLU A 602 9.96 11.79 -5.70
CA GLU A 602 9.91 12.67 -6.86
C GLU A 602 8.58 12.55 -7.59
N ALA A 603 8.09 11.32 -7.83
CA ALA A 603 6.78 11.09 -8.43
C ALA A 603 5.67 11.75 -7.60
N HIS A 604 5.68 11.55 -6.27
CA HIS A 604 4.72 12.16 -5.36
C HIS A 604 4.74 13.69 -5.44
N MET A 605 5.91 14.29 -5.34
CA MET A 605 6.09 15.74 -5.44
C MET A 605 5.59 16.29 -6.79
N LYS A 606 5.96 15.65 -7.90
CA LYS A 606 5.56 16.07 -9.26
C LYS A 606 4.04 16.03 -9.45
N HIS A 607 3.37 15.02 -8.93
CA HIS A 607 1.92 14.92 -9.00
C HIS A 607 1.23 16.00 -8.16
N ILE A 608 1.70 16.28 -6.92
CA ILE A 608 1.20 17.39 -6.11
C ILE A 608 1.41 18.72 -6.82
N GLN A 609 2.58 18.94 -7.44
CA GLN A 609 2.90 20.16 -8.18
C GLN A 609 1.96 20.35 -9.38
N PHE A 610 1.67 19.27 -10.11
CA PHE A 610 0.83 19.29 -11.30
C PHE A 610 -0.64 19.53 -10.99
N ARG A 611 -1.20 18.95 -9.89
CA ARG A 611 -2.60 19.13 -9.50
C ARG A 611 -2.81 20.49 -8.83
N GLU A 612 -3.48 21.40 -9.48
CA GLU A 612 -3.68 22.78 -9.03
C GLU A 612 -4.96 22.97 -8.21
N GLU A 613 -5.20 22.07 -7.25
CA GLU A 613 -6.30 22.12 -6.28
C GLU A 613 -5.94 21.42 -4.97
N SER A 614 -6.79 21.49 -3.95
CA SER A 614 -6.69 20.74 -2.68
C SER A 614 -7.86 19.76 -2.54
N ARG A 615 -7.91 18.74 -3.40
CA ARG A 615 -9.01 17.77 -3.45
C ARG A 615 -9.02 16.81 -2.27
N TYR A 616 -7.84 16.48 -1.77
CA TYR A 616 -7.68 15.53 -0.69
C TYR A 616 -7.22 16.22 0.60
N PRO A 617 -8.09 17.01 1.26
CA PRO A 617 -7.68 17.79 2.43
C PRO A 617 -7.17 16.92 3.59
N GLY A 618 -7.57 15.65 3.65
CA GLY A 618 -7.03 14.69 4.59
C GLY A 618 -5.62 14.20 4.25
N PHE A 619 -5.12 14.48 3.05
CA PHE A 619 -3.83 14.02 2.57
C PHE A 619 -2.79 15.12 2.44
N TYR A 620 -3.17 16.30 1.94
CA TYR A 620 -2.33 17.49 1.84
C TYR A 620 -3.17 18.75 1.55
N TYR A 621 -2.57 19.93 1.81
CA TYR A 621 -3.12 21.22 1.38
C TYR A 621 -2.14 21.97 0.51
N ARG A 622 -2.64 22.48 -0.60
CA ARG A 622 -2.01 23.51 -1.41
C ARG A 622 -2.47 24.88 -0.88
N MET A 623 -1.60 25.59 -0.16
CA MET A 623 -1.94 26.93 0.39
C MET A 623 -2.21 27.94 -0.71
N ASP A 624 -1.61 27.76 -1.88
CA ASP A 624 -1.79 28.57 -3.08
C ASP A 624 -2.97 28.13 -3.96
N LYS A 625 -3.59 26.99 -3.66
CA LYS A 625 -4.72 26.37 -4.39
C LYS A 625 -5.71 25.74 -3.40
N ASN A 626 -6.21 26.56 -2.49
CA ASN A 626 -7.07 26.12 -1.38
C ASN A 626 -8.54 26.00 -1.80
N PHE A 627 -8.81 25.19 -2.82
CA PHE A 627 -10.16 24.96 -3.35
C PHE A 627 -10.22 23.61 -4.08
N VAL A 628 -11.43 23.10 -4.30
CA VAL A 628 -11.72 21.95 -5.17
C VAL A 628 -12.27 22.49 -6.50
N ASP A 629 -11.73 22.02 -7.59
CA ASP A 629 -12.13 22.41 -8.95
C ASP A 629 -12.64 21.19 -9.73
N GLU A 630 -13.94 20.91 -9.60
CA GLU A 630 -14.61 19.79 -10.28
C GLU A 630 -14.53 19.90 -11.82
N GLN A 631 -14.51 21.12 -12.34
CA GLN A 631 -14.52 21.33 -13.78
C GLN A 631 -13.19 20.93 -14.44
N ASN A 632 -12.07 21.33 -13.82
CA ASN A 632 -10.75 21.16 -14.42
C ASN A 632 -9.99 19.95 -13.85
N TRP A 633 -10.31 19.52 -12.62
CA TRP A 633 -9.51 18.55 -11.88
C TRP A 633 -10.24 17.28 -11.43
N LYS A 634 -11.51 17.07 -11.85
CA LYS A 634 -12.14 15.74 -11.73
C LYS A 634 -11.54 14.80 -12.77
N CYS A 635 -10.27 14.48 -12.60
CA CYS A 635 -9.48 13.64 -13.50
C CYS A 635 -8.39 12.90 -12.73
N PHE A 636 -7.88 11.82 -13.31
CA PHE A 636 -6.67 11.18 -12.81
C PHE A 636 -5.45 12.00 -13.23
N VAL A 637 -4.52 12.17 -12.30
CA VAL A 637 -3.16 12.65 -12.61
C VAL A 637 -2.27 11.43 -12.78
N ASN A 638 -1.69 11.30 -13.97
CA ASN A 638 -0.83 10.19 -14.32
C ASN A 638 0.53 10.68 -14.78
N SER A 639 1.52 9.79 -14.74
CA SER A 639 2.86 10.13 -15.20
C SER A 639 3.60 8.94 -15.78
N VAL A 640 4.58 9.24 -16.63
CA VAL A 640 5.59 8.29 -17.10
C VAL A 640 6.98 8.84 -16.82
N TYR A 641 7.90 7.95 -16.52
CA TYR A 641 9.30 8.26 -16.30
C TYR A 641 10.15 7.76 -17.45
N ASP A 642 10.95 8.65 -18.02
CA ASP A 642 11.97 8.29 -19.01
C ASP A 642 13.30 8.04 -18.30
N LYS A 643 13.70 6.77 -18.20
CA LYS A 643 14.94 6.36 -17.54
C LYS A 643 16.21 6.90 -18.21
N THR A 644 16.14 7.25 -19.51
CA THR A 644 17.28 7.75 -20.27
C THR A 644 17.53 9.22 -19.98
N THR A 645 16.48 10.04 -20.04
CA THR A 645 16.56 11.47 -19.76
C THR A 645 16.39 11.81 -18.29
N LYS A 646 15.99 10.83 -17.47
CA LYS A 646 15.63 10.96 -16.04
C LYS A 646 14.53 12.02 -15.78
N LYS A 647 13.56 12.14 -16.70
CA LYS A 647 12.50 13.13 -16.65
C LYS A 647 11.12 12.48 -16.52
N TRP A 648 10.25 13.16 -15.80
CA TRP A 648 8.83 12.83 -15.70
C TRP A 648 8.01 13.62 -16.71
N THR A 649 7.06 12.94 -17.35
CA THR A 649 5.95 13.56 -18.07
C THR A 649 4.69 13.32 -17.27
N VAL A 650 4.06 14.40 -16.78
CA VAL A 650 2.83 14.34 -15.99
C VAL A 650 1.67 14.84 -16.85
N PHE A 651 0.54 14.15 -16.82
CA PHE A 651 -0.61 14.46 -17.66
C PHE A 651 -1.93 14.04 -17.01
N LYS A 652 -3.05 14.48 -17.58
CA LYS A 652 -4.40 14.11 -17.13
C LYS A 652 -4.92 12.92 -17.93
N ARG A 653 -5.60 11.99 -17.22
CA ARG A 653 -6.53 11.03 -17.83
C ARG A 653 -7.95 11.36 -17.39
N ALA A 654 -8.89 11.23 -18.31
CA ALA A 654 -10.30 11.52 -18.04
C ALA A 654 -10.86 10.56 -16.99
N HIS A 655 -11.66 11.10 -16.08
CA HIS A 655 -12.47 10.35 -15.13
C HIS A 655 -13.90 10.22 -15.69
N VAL A 656 -14.49 9.05 -15.54
CA VAL A 656 -15.88 8.76 -15.90
C VAL A 656 -16.52 8.02 -14.73
N ASP A 657 -17.68 8.50 -14.29
CA ASP A 657 -18.48 7.79 -13.29
C ASP A 657 -19.20 6.62 -13.99
N LEU A 658 -18.89 5.40 -13.58
CA LEU A 658 -19.58 4.18 -14.05
C LEU A 658 -20.72 3.77 -13.10
N VAL A 659 -20.73 4.28 -11.87
CA VAL A 659 -21.81 4.09 -10.92
C VAL A 659 -22.42 5.43 -10.55
N ASP A 660 -23.73 5.45 -10.26
CA ASP A 660 -24.43 6.66 -9.86
C ASP A 660 -23.97 7.12 -8.46
N LYS A 661 -23.11 8.12 -8.42
CA LYS A 661 -22.55 8.69 -7.17
C LYS A 661 -23.60 9.46 -6.36
N ALA A 662 -24.69 9.90 -6.95
CA ALA A 662 -25.77 10.60 -6.26
C ALA A 662 -26.62 9.63 -5.41
N LYS A 663 -26.61 8.35 -5.70
CA LYS A 663 -27.20 7.33 -4.84
C LYS A 663 -26.32 7.09 -3.62
N LEU A 664 -26.55 7.87 -2.59
CA LEU A 664 -25.93 7.58 -1.29
C LEU A 664 -26.40 6.19 -0.83
N PHE A 665 -25.46 5.27 -0.61
CA PHE A 665 -25.82 4.02 0.03
C PHE A 665 -26.20 4.31 1.48
N LYS A 666 -27.29 3.66 1.93
CA LYS A 666 -27.67 3.69 3.33
C LYS A 666 -26.59 2.97 4.13
N GLN A 667 -25.67 3.71 4.71
CA GLN A 667 -24.80 3.14 5.72
C GLN A 667 -25.68 2.73 6.90
N GLY A 668 -25.76 1.43 7.12
CA GLY A 668 -26.18 0.93 8.43
C GLY A 668 -25.19 1.48 9.46
N GLY A 669 -25.70 2.29 10.38
CA GLY A 669 -24.97 3.20 11.21
C GLY A 669 -23.67 2.70 11.81
N GLY A 670 -22.77 3.60 11.98
CA GLY A 670 -21.73 3.57 12.96
C GLY A 670 -20.32 3.43 12.44
N HIS A 671 -19.64 4.53 12.43
CA HIS A 671 -18.24 4.63 12.84
C HIS A 671 -18.16 5.41 14.13
#